data_09cec4670e325ab12010956503a06d19
#
_entry.id   09cec4670e325ab12010956503a06d19
#
_cell.length_a   1.000
_cell.length_b   1.000
_cell.length_c   1.000
_cell.angle_alpha   90.00
_cell.angle_beta   90.00
_cell.angle_gamma   90.00
#
_symmetry.space_group_name_H-M   'P 1'
#
loop_
_entity.id
_entity.type
_entity.pdbx_description
1 polymer ?
#
loop_
_entity_poly.entity_id
_entity_poly.type
_entity_poly.pdbx_seq_one_letter_code
_entity_poly.pdbx_strand_id
1 'polypeptide(L)'
;MRPARSLLALILTALFVTTLAAPAQAGHNPPTATVVPLGRPLSDVLLIGGTVAPGPNGKTAIWNVSSGTPAYLNAIDPATGDSLLSAPLPGGDGSYAVAAAPDGTIYAGTYYNGHLYRLRPGATTVDDLGQPLPGETFILRITLDEQGNVYGGTYPHGKVFRYDHATGAVRDYGTIKAGQGYVKSIDYWNGKLYTGSEPDAYFSEVDVDTGTVTEIPPPPGMGDPKDQVVYDLNVRGGRMYTRVSTAFPGPLYVWDIASRTWVDTIPNEHGLDISPIGADGGIYLIQASELKKYDPATKTLTGTGLTFTGRIQNARSIGYADLNLPDYPGTSVVGTLWRGEEFRYNPQTGKSEIFQTKVRREPIQILAVAGGKNSIYAGGFLNGGVSVVNPDTGEAKFNRFSQVEALLEASDGTVYVGAYPEARLYSYDPAKTWSSPEYSPGPPGTPDNPKQLLNLKPDIFQTRARALVEVDGKIAVGTVPDGDRLGGALVIYDPATGAAEKYRNVVQDESVYGLTTRCGIVFGGTSIAGGLVTTPPTRSAGTVFAWNVAAKQKLWETVPVPGAATVSSVTIGPDGLLWGVAGKTVFALSPDNGKLKRSFTLGTTTSSGDIVATSEAVYVSIDLKKIYRIAPGSKSVPTLFVEHAHSRLGVRGDHELLMTNGPDLFRIDISR
;
A
#
# COMPACT_ATOMS: atom_id res chain seq x y z
N MET A 1 -36.29 -97.10 28.48
CA MET A 1 -36.87 -97.18 29.87
C MET A 1 -36.59 -95.81 30.54
N ARG A 2 -37.65 -95.14 30.98
CA ARG A 2 -37.61 -93.98 31.89
C ARG A 2 -37.10 -94.46 33.30
N PRO A 3 -36.87 -93.57 34.28
CA PRO A 3 -36.57 -92.16 34.47
C PRO A 3 -35.56 -91.85 35.56
N ALA A 4 -35.24 -90.62 35.84
CA ALA A 4 -35.34 -90.00 37.18
C ALA A 4 -35.03 -88.50 37.15
N ARG A 5 -35.95 -87.77 37.74
CA ARG A 5 -35.85 -86.32 37.98
C ARG A 5 -35.04 -86.04 39.24
N SER A 6 -34.16 -85.06 39.21
CA SER A 6 -33.63 -84.45 40.43
C SER A 6 -33.77 -82.94 40.32
N LEU A 7 -34.56 -82.30 41.24
CA LEU A 7 -34.71 -80.86 41.46
C LEU A 7 -33.38 -80.32 42.00
N LEU A 8 -32.91 -79.21 41.38
CA LEU A 8 -31.89 -78.39 42.00
C LEU A 8 -32.47 -76.95 42.11
N ALA A 9 -32.55 -76.49 43.35
CA ALA A 9 -33.06 -75.17 43.70
C ALA A 9 -32.03 -74.10 43.26
N LEU A 10 -32.46 -73.11 42.45
CA LEU A 10 -31.67 -71.94 42.10
C LEU A 10 -31.89 -70.87 43.19
N ILE A 11 -30.85 -70.49 43.93
CA ILE A 11 -30.78 -69.35 44.78
C ILE A 11 -30.44 -68.13 43.85
N LEU A 12 -31.38 -67.21 43.65
CA LEU A 12 -31.15 -65.92 42.93
C LEU A 12 -30.49 -64.94 43.90
N THR A 13 -29.21 -64.70 43.75
CA THR A 13 -28.53 -63.54 44.36
C THR A 13 -28.69 -62.34 43.45
N ALA A 14 -29.51 -61.36 43.83
CA ALA A 14 -29.64 -60.08 43.12
C ALA A 14 -28.40 -59.22 43.38
N LEU A 15 -27.53 -59.10 42.36
CA LEU A 15 -26.49 -58.07 42.36
C LEU A 15 -27.10 -56.72 42.00
N PHE A 16 -27.17 -55.81 42.96
CA PHE A 16 -27.43 -54.38 42.70
C PHE A 16 -26.18 -53.78 42.06
N VAL A 17 -26.19 -53.60 40.73
CA VAL A 17 -25.22 -52.75 40.04
C VAL A 17 -25.67 -51.32 40.18
N THR A 18 -25.13 -50.56 41.14
CA THR A 18 -25.23 -49.12 41.18
C THR A 18 -24.42 -48.55 40.04
N THR A 19 -25.06 -48.18 38.94
CA THR A 19 -24.45 -47.33 37.90
C THR A 19 -24.24 -45.94 38.51
N LEU A 20 -22.98 -45.64 38.89
CA LEU A 20 -22.56 -44.26 39.10
C LEU A 20 -22.73 -43.53 37.76
N ALA A 21 -23.79 -42.73 37.61
CA ALA A 21 -23.89 -41.78 36.53
C ALA A 21 -22.68 -40.85 36.63
N ALA A 22 -21.80 -40.85 35.65
CA ALA A 22 -20.79 -39.83 35.50
C ALA A 22 -21.50 -38.47 35.45
N PRO A 23 -20.99 -37.44 36.14
CA PRO A 23 -21.61 -36.14 36.08
C PRO A 23 -21.65 -35.73 34.60
N ALA A 24 -22.84 -35.37 34.13
CA ALA A 24 -23.01 -34.78 32.80
C ALA A 24 -22.07 -33.58 32.75
N GLN A 25 -21.07 -33.64 31.87
CA GLN A 25 -20.29 -32.46 31.51
C GLN A 25 -21.32 -31.43 31.05
N ALA A 26 -21.44 -30.35 31.81
CA ALA A 26 -22.24 -29.20 31.41
C ALA A 26 -21.80 -28.84 29.97
N GLY A 27 -22.69 -29.09 29.04
CA GLY A 27 -22.44 -28.76 27.65
C GLY A 27 -22.29 -27.26 27.55
N HIS A 28 -21.05 -26.78 27.47
CA HIS A 28 -20.79 -25.40 27.13
C HIS A 28 -21.27 -25.24 25.69
N ASN A 29 -22.26 -24.42 25.47
CA ASN A 29 -22.65 -24.00 24.13
C ASN A 29 -21.40 -23.46 23.43
N PRO A 30 -21.19 -23.78 22.15
CA PRO A 30 -20.07 -23.18 21.40
C PRO A 30 -20.18 -21.65 21.47
N PRO A 31 -19.07 -20.94 21.65
CA PRO A 31 -19.09 -19.49 21.69
C PRO A 31 -19.67 -18.92 20.41
N THR A 32 -20.44 -17.85 20.52
CA THR A 32 -21.08 -17.16 19.41
C THR A 32 -20.35 -15.87 19.08
N ALA A 33 -20.54 -15.38 17.87
CA ALA A 33 -19.93 -14.17 17.37
C ALA A 33 -20.99 -13.11 17.07
N THR A 34 -20.77 -11.88 17.52
CA THR A 34 -21.57 -10.72 17.12
C THR A 34 -20.66 -9.75 16.38
N VAL A 35 -20.95 -9.47 15.11
CA VAL A 35 -20.20 -8.52 14.30
C VAL A 35 -20.77 -7.12 14.48
N VAL A 36 -19.97 -6.20 15.00
CA VAL A 36 -20.33 -4.81 15.30
C VAL A 36 -19.57 -3.87 14.36
N PRO A 37 -20.25 -3.09 13.49
CA PRO A 37 -19.57 -2.12 12.65
C PRO A 37 -19.08 -0.94 13.48
N LEU A 38 -17.82 -0.54 13.27
CA LEU A 38 -17.20 0.64 13.90
C LEU A 38 -17.00 1.79 12.91
N GLY A 39 -17.46 1.63 11.64
CA GLY A 39 -17.43 2.67 10.63
C GLY A 39 -16.13 2.71 9.81
N ARG A 40 -15.84 3.88 9.23
CA ARG A 40 -14.71 4.15 8.34
C ARG A 40 -13.75 5.14 8.98
N PRO A 41 -12.80 4.68 9.80
CA PRO A 41 -12.00 5.55 10.64
C PRO A 41 -10.98 6.40 9.88
N LEU A 42 -10.64 6.00 8.65
CA LEU A 42 -9.66 6.69 7.83
C LEU A 42 -10.33 7.36 6.63
N SER A 43 -10.18 8.67 6.49
CA SER A 43 -10.65 9.39 5.31
C SER A 43 -9.82 10.65 5.09
N ASP A 44 -9.45 10.91 3.83
CA ASP A 44 -8.74 12.14 3.47
C ASP A 44 -8.93 12.50 1.99
N VAL A 45 -8.43 13.66 1.57
CA VAL A 45 -8.26 14.02 0.17
C VAL A 45 -6.85 13.64 -0.23
N LEU A 46 -6.70 12.75 -1.21
CA LEU A 46 -5.42 12.32 -1.76
C LEU A 46 -5.46 12.44 -3.28
N LEU A 47 -4.84 13.49 -3.83
CA LEU A 47 -4.82 13.82 -5.25
C LEU A 47 -3.43 13.59 -5.82
N ILE A 48 -3.23 12.52 -6.60
CA ILE A 48 -1.90 12.18 -7.12
C ILE A 48 -1.80 12.43 -8.61
N GLY A 49 -2.70 11.84 -9.38
CA GLY A 49 -2.78 12.00 -10.84
C GLY A 49 -3.74 13.11 -11.22
N GLY A 50 -3.36 13.94 -12.19
CA GLY A 50 -4.21 15.02 -12.65
C GLY A 50 -3.76 15.63 -13.97
N THR A 51 -4.58 16.53 -14.50
CA THR A 51 -4.33 17.33 -15.70
C THR A 51 -5.17 18.61 -15.65
N VAL A 52 -4.76 19.63 -16.41
CA VAL A 52 -5.53 20.89 -16.57
C VAL A 52 -6.11 20.90 -17.97
N ALA A 53 -7.44 20.95 -18.07
CA ALA A 53 -8.17 20.83 -19.34
C ALA A 53 -9.56 21.50 -19.25
N PRO A 54 -10.31 21.62 -20.35
CA PRO A 54 -11.69 22.12 -20.31
C PRO A 54 -12.55 21.34 -19.32
N GLY A 55 -13.30 22.05 -18.49
CA GLY A 55 -14.21 21.51 -17.48
C GLY A 55 -15.66 21.39 -17.97
N PRO A 56 -16.56 20.81 -17.14
CA PRO A 56 -17.96 20.59 -17.50
C PRO A 56 -18.73 21.88 -17.81
N ASN A 57 -18.29 23.03 -17.29
CA ASN A 57 -18.90 24.34 -17.50
C ASN A 57 -18.30 25.12 -18.69
N GLY A 58 -17.44 24.47 -19.50
CA GLY A 58 -16.75 25.08 -20.64
C GLY A 58 -15.56 25.99 -20.26
N LYS A 59 -15.29 26.19 -18.96
CA LYS A 59 -14.08 26.86 -18.48
C LYS A 59 -13.00 25.83 -18.18
N THR A 60 -11.75 26.28 -18.06
CA THR A 60 -10.65 25.40 -17.61
C THR A 60 -10.91 24.87 -16.21
N ALA A 61 -10.68 23.58 -16.00
CA ALA A 61 -10.74 22.90 -14.72
C ALA A 61 -9.43 22.14 -14.46
N ILE A 62 -9.15 21.88 -13.19
CA ILE A 62 -8.13 20.92 -12.79
C ILE A 62 -8.85 19.58 -12.60
N TRP A 63 -8.50 18.61 -13.46
CA TRP A 63 -8.99 17.25 -13.38
C TRP A 63 -8.02 16.41 -12.57
N ASN A 64 -8.53 15.64 -11.59
CA ASN A 64 -7.72 14.71 -10.83
C ASN A 64 -8.57 13.58 -10.25
N VAL A 65 -7.89 12.55 -9.75
CA VAL A 65 -8.55 11.44 -9.07
C VAL A 65 -8.22 11.50 -7.58
N SER A 66 -9.26 11.58 -6.74
CA SER A 66 -9.13 11.35 -5.31
C SER A 66 -9.07 9.85 -5.03
N SER A 67 -7.98 9.43 -4.36
CA SER A 67 -7.80 8.04 -3.93
C SER A 67 -8.72 7.71 -2.77
N GLY A 68 -9.33 6.53 -2.82
CA GLY A 68 -10.27 6.02 -1.84
C GLY A 68 -10.97 4.77 -2.36
N THR A 69 -11.90 4.21 -1.60
CA THR A 69 -12.65 3.01 -1.99
C THR A 69 -14.15 3.31 -2.01
N PRO A 70 -14.73 3.58 -3.22
CA PRO A 70 -14.08 3.74 -4.51
C PRO A 70 -13.36 5.09 -4.67
N ALA A 71 -12.48 5.18 -5.66
CA ALA A 71 -11.88 6.45 -6.09
C ALA A 71 -12.87 7.30 -6.89
N TYR A 72 -12.63 8.61 -6.99
CA TYR A 72 -13.47 9.54 -7.76
C TYR A 72 -12.65 10.40 -8.71
N LEU A 73 -13.09 10.49 -9.95
CA LEU A 73 -12.62 11.50 -10.91
C LEU A 73 -13.32 12.82 -10.62
N ASN A 74 -12.56 13.88 -10.36
CA ASN A 74 -13.05 15.20 -10.01
C ASN A 74 -12.64 16.23 -11.06
N ALA A 75 -13.53 17.21 -11.34
CA ALA A 75 -13.19 18.46 -11.98
C ALA A 75 -13.28 19.59 -10.94
N ILE A 76 -12.24 20.38 -10.78
CA ILE A 76 -12.13 21.43 -9.77
C ILE A 76 -12.01 22.78 -10.49
N ASP A 77 -12.78 23.78 -10.02
CA ASP A 77 -12.67 25.15 -10.48
C ASP A 77 -11.41 25.80 -9.91
N PRO A 78 -10.40 26.16 -10.73
CA PRO A 78 -9.15 26.74 -10.25
C PRO A 78 -9.28 28.15 -9.66
N ALA A 79 -10.44 28.79 -9.80
CA ALA A 79 -10.69 30.10 -9.20
C ALA A 79 -11.25 30.00 -7.77
N THR A 80 -11.98 28.90 -7.44
CA THR A 80 -12.72 28.81 -6.17
C THR A 80 -12.42 27.54 -5.36
N GLY A 81 -11.79 26.54 -5.97
CA GLY A 81 -11.59 25.21 -5.39
C GLY A 81 -12.87 24.36 -5.33
N ASP A 82 -13.96 24.84 -5.93
CA ASP A 82 -15.23 24.11 -5.95
C ASP A 82 -15.14 22.85 -6.82
N SER A 83 -15.74 21.76 -6.36
CA SER A 83 -15.93 20.57 -7.18
C SER A 83 -17.05 20.81 -8.20
N LEU A 84 -16.70 20.91 -9.47
CA LEU A 84 -17.64 21.07 -10.59
C LEU A 84 -18.27 19.74 -10.99
N LEU A 85 -17.54 18.63 -10.76
CA LEU A 85 -17.97 17.26 -11.02
C LEU A 85 -17.20 16.31 -10.11
N SER A 86 -17.87 15.24 -9.67
CA SER A 86 -17.25 14.13 -8.95
C SER A 86 -17.92 12.84 -9.37
N ALA A 87 -17.21 11.99 -10.12
CA ALA A 87 -17.71 10.74 -10.70
C ALA A 87 -16.94 9.55 -10.11
N PRO A 88 -17.62 8.53 -9.53
CA PRO A 88 -16.95 7.37 -9.00
C PRO A 88 -16.28 6.55 -10.10
N LEU A 89 -15.13 5.93 -9.78
CA LEU A 89 -14.44 4.93 -10.61
C LEU A 89 -14.74 3.53 -10.02
N PRO A 90 -15.75 2.81 -10.52
CA PRO A 90 -16.18 1.55 -9.92
C PRO A 90 -15.05 0.51 -9.86
N GLY A 91 -14.74 -0.02 -8.68
CA GLY A 91 -13.65 -0.99 -8.48
C GLY A 91 -12.24 -0.41 -8.51
N GLY A 92 -12.08 0.89 -8.72
CA GLY A 92 -10.79 1.59 -8.63
C GLY A 92 -10.56 2.18 -7.24
N ASP A 93 -9.32 2.07 -6.73
CA ASP A 93 -8.91 2.62 -5.43
C ASP A 93 -8.13 3.93 -5.56
N GLY A 94 -7.76 4.33 -6.77
CA GLY A 94 -7.06 5.57 -7.07
C GLY A 94 -6.35 5.56 -8.42
N SER A 95 -5.72 6.67 -8.76
CA SER A 95 -5.05 6.86 -10.04
C SER A 95 -3.82 7.74 -9.90
N TYR A 96 -2.77 7.37 -10.65
CA TYR A 96 -1.62 8.23 -10.98
C TYR A 96 -1.75 8.83 -12.39
N ALA A 97 -2.71 8.35 -13.18
CA ALA A 97 -2.80 8.53 -14.60
C ALA A 97 -4.11 9.23 -14.99
N VAL A 98 -4.07 10.52 -15.31
CA VAL A 98 -5.19 11.29 -15.82
C VAL A 98 -4.72 12.11 -17.02
N ALA A 99 -5.48 12.09 -18.11
CA ALA A 99 -5.18 12.89 -19.28
C ALA A 99 -6.46 13.29 -20.03
N ALA A 100 -6.40 14.37 -20.80
CA ALA A 100 -7.51 14.91 -21.57
C ALA A 100 -7.23 14.77 -23.07
N ALA A 101 -8.20 14.24 -23.82
CA ALA A 101 -8.17 14.20 -25.26
C ALA A 101 -8.55 15.55 -25.89
N PRO A 102 -8.18 15.82 -27.14
CA PRO A 102 -8.49 17.07 -27.82
C PRO A 102 -9.97 17.40 -27.92
N ASP A 103 -10.84 16.39 -27.92
CA ASP A 103 -12.31 16.55 -27.94
C ASP A 103 -12.91 16.84 -26.55
N GLY A 104 -12.09 16.90 -25.50
CA GLY A 104 -12.51 17.12 -24.12
C GLY A 104 -12.85 15.84 -23.35
N THR A 105 -12.66 14.66 -23.92
CA THR A 105 -12.80 13.38 -23.22
C THR A 105 -11.67 13.25 -22.19
N ILE A 106 -12.02 12.89 -20.95
CA ILE A 106 -11.05 12.64 -19.88
C ILE A 106 -10.86 11.14 -19.70
N TYR A 107 -9.60 10.72 -19.65
CA TYR A 107 -9.20 9.35 -19.34
C TYR A 107 -8.52 9.27 -17.98
N ALA A 108 -8.77 8.17 -17.26
CA ALA A 108 -8.10 7.86 -16.00
C ALA A 108 -7.70 6.37 -15.98
N GLY A 109 -6.43 6.09 -15.67
CA GLY A 109 -5.93 4.74 -15.45
C GLY A 109 -5.75 4.46 -13.97
N THR A 110 -6.21 3.33 -13.46
CA THR A 110 -6.23 3.02 -12.03
C THR A 110 -5.19 1.98 -11.63
N TYR A 111 -4.91 1.90 -10.34
CA TYR A 111 -4.08 0.86 -9.74
C TYR A 111 -4.93 -0.21 -9.03
N TYR A 112 -4.33 -1.38 -8.78
CA TYR A 112 -4.86 -2.65 -8.29
C TYR A 112 -5.79 -3.38 -9.25
N ASN A 113 -6.74 -2.71 -9.90
CA ASN A 113 -7.56 -3.33 -10.94
C ASN A 113 -7.03 -3.11 -12.36
N GLY A 114 -6.13 -2.10 -12.59
CA GLY A 114 -5.53 -1.82 -13.90
C GLY A 114 -6.54 -1.43 -14.98
N HIS A 115 -7.67 -0.83 -14.60
CA HIS A 115 -8.71 -0.41 -15.53
C HIS A 115 -8.42 0.97 -16.12
N LEU A 116 -8.82 1.15 -17.37
CA LEU A 116 -8.92 2.45 -18.03
C LEU A 116 -10.38 2.92 -17.97
N TYR A 117 -10.60 4.13 -17.50
CA TYR A 117 -11.91 4.79 -17.46
C TYR A 117 -11.94 5.95 -18.42
N ARG A 118 -13.15 6.28 -18.90
CA ARG A 118 -13.40 7.39 -19.80
C ARG A 118 -14.61 8.21 -19.35
N LEU A 119 -14.45 9.53 -19.29
CA LEU A 119 -15.56 10.48 -19.12
C LEU A 119 -15.70 11.30 -20.40
N ARG A 120 -16.81 11.15 -21.11
CA ARG A 120 -17.11 11.94 -22.32
C ARG A 120 -17.52 13.36 -21.97
N PRO A 121 -17.31 14.34 -22.86
CA PRO A 121 -17.82 15.70 -22.69
C PRO A 121 -19.33 15.71 -22.38
N GLY A 122 -19.71 16.44 -21.33
CA GLY A 122 -21.10 16.56 -20.87
C GLY A 122 -21.64 15.36 -20.09
N ALA A 123 -20.89 14.26 -19.95
CA ALA A 123 -21.30 13.15 -19.10
C ALA A 123 -21.02 13.45 -17.62
N THR A 124 -21.80 12.80 -16.74
CA THR A 124 -21.63 12.86 -15.28
C THR A 124 -21.19 11.52 -14.67
N THR A 125 -21.11 10.49 -15.51
CA THR A 125 -20.67 9.13 -15.15
C THR A 125 -19.58 8.68 -16.11
N VAL A 126 -18.65 7.87 -15.60
CA VAL A 126 -17.57 7.30 -16.40
C VAL A 126 -18.00 6.02 -17.09
N ASP A 127 -17.42 5.74 -18.26
CA ASP A 127 -17.40 4.41 -18.86
C ASP A 127 -16.20 3.64 -18.30
N ASP A 128 -16.41 2.44 -17.75
CA ASP A 128 -15.33 1.51 -17.42
C ASP A 128 -14.97 0.71 -18.67
N LEU A 129 -13.76 0.90 -19.19
CA LEU A 129 -13.26 0.25 -20.40
C LEU A 129 -12.54 -1.09 -20.08
N GLY A 130 -12.45 -1.46 -18.80
CA GLY A 130 -11.77 -2.66 -18.33
C GLY A 130 -10.25 -2.55 -18.35
N GLN A 131 -9.57 -3.70 -18.25
CA GLN A 131 -8.12 -3.81 -18.35
C GLN A 131 -7.71 -3.78 -19.84
N PRO A 132 -6.97 -2.75 -20.32
CA PRO A 132 -6.43 -2.77 -21.67
C PRO A 132 -5.52 -3.98 -21.90
N LEU A 133 -4.70 -4.34 -20.93
CA LEU A 133 -3.84 -5.51 -20.97
C LEU A 133 -4.20 -6.47 -19.84
N PRO A 134 -4.72 -7.68 -20.14
CA PRO A 134 -5.05 -8.66 -19.13
C PRO A 134 -3.83 -9.05 -18.28
N GLY A 135 -4.01 -9.04 -16.95
CA GLY A 135 -2.96 -9.34 -15.97
C GLY A 135 -2.10 -8.15 -15.55
N GLU A 136 -2.24 -7.00 -16.20
CA GLU A 136 -1.64 -5.75 -15.72
C GLU A 136 -2.57 -5.10 -14.70
N THR A 137 -2.07 -4.89 -13.49
CA THR A 137 -2.89 -4.44 -12.36
C THR A 137 -2.78 -2.94 -12.07
N PHE A 138 -1.80 -2.26 -12.68
CA PHE A 138 -1.62 -0.80 -12.54
C PHE A 138 -1.47 -0.17 -13.92
N ILE A 139 -2.14 0.97 -14.11
CA ILE A 139 -1.83 1.95 -15.15
C ILE A 139 -1.25 3.17 -14.44
N LEU A 140 0.06 3.40 -14.59
CA LEU A 140 0.80 4.36 -13.75
C LEU A 140 0.89 5.76 -14.36
N ARG A 141 0.93 5.85 -15.66
CA ARG A 141 0.88 7.09 -16.42
C ARG A 141 0.20 6.84 -17.76
N ILE A 142 -0.54 7.81 -18.25
CA ILE A 142 -1.09 7.83 -19.60
C ILE A 142 -0.72 9.13 -20.29
N THR A 143 -0.60 9.08 -21.60
CA THR A 143 -0.43 10.22 -22.50
C THR A 143 -1.30 10.01 -23.73
N LEU A 144 -1.50 11.05 -24.53
CA LEU A 144 -2.31 10.97 -25.75
C LEU A 144 -1.54 11.53 -26.94
N ASP A 145 -1.88 11.02 -28.14
CA ASP A 145 -1.51 11.67 -29.40
C ASP A 145 -2.53 12.73 -29.83
N GLU A 146 -2.28 13.37 -30.96
CA GLU A 146 -3.11 14.44 -31.52
C GLU A 146 -4.50 13.94 -31.95
N GLN A 147 -4.68 12.62 -32.14
CA GLN A 147 -5.92 11.95 -32.47
C GLN A 147 -6.72 11.54 -31.21
N GLY A 148 -6.14 11.69 -30.03
CA GLY A 148 -6.73 11.31 -28.77
C GLY A 148 -6.56 9.84 -28.40
N ASN A 149 -5.72 9.08 -29.13
CA ASN A 149 -5.37 7.72 -28.72
C ASN A 149 -4.60 7.74 -27.41
N VAL A 150 -4.96 6.84 -26.51
CA VAL A 150 -4.34 6.77 -25.17
C VAL A 150 -3.20 5.76 -25.17
N TYR A 151 -2.05 6.18 -24.72
CA TYR A 151 -0.91 5.30 -24.45
C TYR A 151 -0.67 5.23 -22.96
N GLY A 152 -0.43 4.01 -22.43
CA GLY A 152 -0.26 3.82 -21.00
C GLY A 152 0.88 2.87 -20.66
N GLY A 153 1.57 3.19 -19.55
CA GLY A 153 2.58 2.35 -18.92
C GLY A 153 1.97 1.54 -17.77
N THR A 154 2.36 0.26 -17.65
CA THR A 154 1.71 -0.70 -16.73
C THR A 154 2.67 -1.40 -15.77
N TYR A 155 2.09 -2.18 -14.83
CA TYR A 155 2.72 -3.11 -13.88
C TYR A 155 1.83 -4.36 -13.75
N PRO A 156 2.34 -5.60 -13.57
CA PRO A 156 3.70 -5.93 -13.10
C PRO A 156 4.70 -6.35 -14.20
N HIS A 157 4.35 -6.30 -15.48
CA HIS A 157 5.22 -6.81 -16.53
C HIS A 157 5.89 -5.72 -17.37
N GLY A 158 5.83 -4.45 -16.95
CA GLY A 158 6.50 -3.33 -17.61
C GLY A 158 6.11 -3.16 -19.08
N LYS A 159 4.81 -3.25 -19.37
CA LYS A 159 4.26 -3.15 -20.71
C LYS A 159 3.78 -1.75 -21.06
N VAL A 160 3.63 -1.52 -22.37
CA VAL A 160 2.99 -0.33 -22.93
C VAL A 160 1.82 -0.77 -23.80
N PHE A 161 0.69 -0.04 -23.69
CA PHE A 161 -0.47 -0.22 -24.56
C PHE A 161 -0.85 1.06 -25.29
N ARG A 162 -1.56 0.91 -26.43
CA ARG A 162 -2.37 1.95 -27.07
C ARG A 162 -3.84 1.54 -27.01
N TYR A 163 -4.69 2.47 -26.57
CA TYR A 163 -6.14 2.38 -26.72
C TYR A 163 -6.56 3.37 -27.81
N ASP A 164 -7.17 2.86 -28.87
CA ASP A 164 -7.63 3.67 -30.00
C ASP A 164 -8.91 4.42 -29.61
N HIS A 165 -8.85 5.74 -29.61
CA HIS A 165 -9.92 6.62 -29.16
C HIS A 165 -11.21 6.45 -29.97
N ALA A 166 -11.10 6.27 -31.30
CA ALA A 166 -12.24 6.18 -32.20
C ALA A 166 -12.89 4.79 -32.22
N THR A 167 -12.08 3.73 -32.18
CA THR A 167 -12.55 2.35 -32.37
C THR A 167 -12.62 1.54 -31.09
N GLY A 168 -11.92 1.94 -30.03
CA GLY A 168 -11.77 1.18 -28.81
C GLY A 168 -10.81 0.00 -28.92
N ALA A 169 -10.10 -0.17 -30.05
CA ALA A 169 -9.14 -1.25 -30.24
C ALA A 169 -7.91 -1.05 -29.35
N VAL A 170 -7.40 -2.15 -28.77
CA VAL A 170 -6.19 -2.14 -27.96
C VAL A 170 -5.04 -2.78 -28.71
N ARG A 171 -3.86 -2.12 -28.70
CA ARG A 171 -2.58 -2.67 -29.14
C ARG A 171 -1.64 -2.86 -27.94
N ASP A 172 -1.12 -4.07 -27.76
CA ASP A 172 -0.05 -4.39 -26.80
C ASP A 172 1.31 -4.22 -27.50
N TYR A 173 2.16 -3.33 -26.99
CA TYR A 173 3.55 -3.15 -27.44
C TYR A 173 4.51 -4.13 -26.77
N GLY A 174 4.03 -4.90 -25.78
CA GLY A 174 4.83 -5.83 -25.00
C GLY A 174 5.64 -5.14 -23.90
N THR A 175 6.49 -5.94 -23.25
CA THR A 175 7.43 -5.50 -22.22
C THR A 175 8.57 -4.72 -22.85
N ILE A 176 8.81 -3.48 -22.39
CA ILE A 176 9.83 -2.59 -22.99
C ILE A 176 11.27 -3.06 -22.76
N LYS A 177 11.52 -3.77 -21.67
CA LYS A 177 12.82 -4.41 -21.35
C LYS A 177 12.60 -5.54 -20.36
N ALA A 178 13.25 -6.69 -20.62
CA ALA A 178 13.21 -7.82 -19.68
C ALA A 178 13.75 -7.41 -18.29
N GLY A 179 13.08 -7.85 -17.23
CA GLY A 179 13.43 -7.52 -15.85
C GLY A 179 12.78 -6.24 -15.33
N GLN A 180 12.17 -5.42 -16.18
CA GLN A 180 11.40 -4.25 -15.72
C GLN A 180 9.97 -4.65 -15.38
N GLY A 181 9.52 -4.28 -14.17
CA GLY A 181 8.16 -4.53 -13.71
C GLY A 181 7.20 -3.38 -14.03
N TYR A 182 7.69 -2.15 -13.98
CA TYR A 182 6.91 -0.94 -14.24
C TYR A 182 7.41 -0.21 -15.49
N VAL A 183 6.48 0.24 -16.32
CA VAL A 183 6.62 1.48 -17.08
C VAL A 183 5.97 2.57 -16.25
N LYS A 184 6.77 3.25 -15.44
CA LYS A 184 6.27 4.18 -14.40
C LYS A 184 5.92 5.55 -14.97
N SER A 185 6.59 5.92 -16.03
CA SER A 185 6.40 7.19 -16.72
C SER A 185 6.40 7.00 -18.24
N ILE A 186 5.55 7.78 -18.91
CA ILE A 186 5.40 7.75 -20.37
C ILE A 186 4.90 9.11 -20.84
N ASP A 187 5.44 9.63 -21.94
CA ASP A 187 4.86 10.78 -22.64
C ASP A 187 5.05 10.63 -24.15
N TYR A 188 4.19 11.28 -24.94
CA TYR A 188 4.16 11.20 -26.38
C TYR A 188 4.75 12.45 -27.03
N TRP A 189 5.51 12.26 -28.12
CA TRP A 189 6.02 13.34 -28.96
C TRP A 189 6.26 12.87 -30.38
N ASN A 190 5.56 13.46 -31.35
CA ASN A 190 5.77 13.27 -32.80
C ASN A 190 5.93 11.80 -33.22
N GLY A 191 4.94 10.94 -32.90
CA GLY A 191 4.95 9.52 -33.28
C GLY A 191 5.86 8.63 -32.43
N LYS A 192 6.41 9.14 -31.34
CA LYS A 192 7.26 8.41 -30.39
C LYS A 192 6.72 8.51 -28.98
N LEU A 193 6.88 7.42 -28.22
CA LEU A 193 6.67 7.40 -26.77
C LEU A 193 8.03 7.44 -26.09
N TYR A 194 8.18 8.31 -25.12
CA TYR A 194 9.33 8.35 -24.22
C TYR A 194 8.93 7.68 -22.93
N THR A 195 9.69 6.68 -22.49
CA THR A 195 9.31 5.85 -21.34
C THR A 195 10.42 5.79 -20.30
N GLY A 196 10.00 5.64 -19.04
CA GLY A 196 10.87 5.41 -17.92
C GLY A 196 10.36 4.28 -17.03
N SER A 197 11.28 3.45 -16.50
CA SER A 197 10.92 2.23 -15.81
C SER A 197 11.48 2.08 -14.41
N GLU A 198 11.03 1.00 -13.74
CA GLU A 198 11.41 0.50 -12.41
C GLU A 198 11.38 -1.04 -12.45
N PRO A 199 12.27 -1.79 -11.77
CA PRO A 199 13.14 -1.38 -10.65
C PRO A 199 14.41 -0.63 -11.02
N ASP A 200 14.92 -0.82 -12.23
CA ASP A 200 16.10 -0.11 -12.69
C ASP A 200 15.69 1.15 -13.48
N ALA A 201 16.47 2.21 -13.36
CA ALA A 201 16.27 3.39 -14.19
C ALA A 201 16.64 3.08 -15.64
N TYR A 202 15.65 2.73 -16.44
CA TYR A 202 15.77 2.47 -17.86
C TYR A 202 14.93 3.46 -18.66
N PHE A 203 15.55 4.11 -19.64
CA PHE A 203 14.92 5.08 -20.52
C PHE A 203 14.83 4.53 -21.92
N SER A 204 13.68 4.71 -22.57
CA SER A 204 13.53 4.31 -23.96
C SER A 204 12.59 5.21 -24.75
N GLU A 205 12.77 5.14 -26.08
CA GLU A 205 11.91 5.66 -27.12
C GLU A 205 11.21 4.48 -27.80
N VAL A 206 9.88 4.51 -27.91
CA VAL A 206 9.08 3.49 -28.60
C VAL A 206 8.42 4.15 -29.81
N ASP A 207 8.66 3.62 -30.99
CA ASP A 207 7.99 4.05 -32.22
C ASP A 207 6.54 3.54 -32.20
N VAL A 208 5.57 4.43 -32.34
CA VAL A 208 4.15 4.06 -32.19
C VAL A 208 3.61 3.21 -33.34
N ASP A 209 4.22 3.30 -34.55
CA ASP A 209 3.79 2.56 -35.72
C ASP A 209 4.40 1.16 -35.74
N THR A 210 5.70 1.05 -35.54
CA THR A 210 6.45 -0.19 -35.62
C THR A 210 6.50 -0.96 -34.31
N GLY A 211 6.44 -0.28 -33.15
CA GLY A 211 6.67 -0.84 -31.82
C GLY A 211 8.16 -1.01 -31.50
N THR A 212 9.06 -0.48 -32.32
CA THR A 212 10.50 -0.58 -32.11
C THR A 212 10.90 0.20 -30.86
N VAL A 213 11.59 -0.47 -29.92
CA VAL A 213 12.13 0.13 -28.69
C VAL A 213 13.60 0.48 -28.90
N THR A 214 13.95 1.74 -28.69
CA THR A 214 15.33 2.25 -28.76
C THR A 214 15.73 2.77 -27.36
N GLU A 215 16.85 2.27 -26.84
CA GLU A 215 17.36 2.70 -25.54
C GLU A 215 17.89 4.13 -25.60
N ILE A 216 17.63 4.92 -24.57
CA ILE A 216 18.22 6.23 -24.32
C ILE A 216 19.26 6.04 -23.21
N PRO A 217 20.51 6.50 -23.40
CA PRO A 217 21.55 6.35 -22.38
C PRO A 217 21.17 7.10 -21.09
N PRO A 218 21.58 6.59 -19.92
CA PRO A 218 21.29 7.25 -18.65
C PRO A 218 21.94 8.65 -18.57
N PRO A 219 21.36 9.60 -17.82
CA PRO A 219 21.93 10.92 -17.67
C PRO A 219 23.26 10.89 -16.92
N PRO A 220 24.22 11.77 -17.30
CA PRO A 220 25.50 11.88 -16.59
C PRO A 220 25.31 12.19 -15.12
N GLY A 221 26.02 11.47 -14.24
CA GLY A 221 25.99 11.71 -12.80
C GLY A 221 24.76 11.14 -12.07
N MET A 222 23.91 10.38 -12.76
CA MET A 222 22.72 9.75 -12.15
C MET A 222 23.06 8.72 -11.05
N GLY A 223 24.23 8.09 -11.11
CA GLY A 223 24.59 6.96 -10.28
C GLY A 223 24.30 5.62 -10.96
N ASP A 224 24.32 4.52 -10.19
CA ASP A 224 23.99 3.20 -10.74
C ASP A 224 22.48 3.12 -11.07
N PRO A 225 22.11 2.80 -12.31
CA PRO A 225 20.71 2.60 -12.69
C PRO A 225 19.96 1.62 -11.80
N LYS A 226 20.63 0.61 -11.25
CA LYS A 226 20.01 -0.39 -10.35
C LYS A 226 19.54 0.15 -9.00
N ASP A 227 20.06 1.29 -8.60
CA ASP A 227 19.68 1.97 -7.37
C ASP A 227 18.71 3.14 -7.60
N GLN A 228 18.30 3.35 -8.84
CA GLN A 228 17.45 4.45 -9.27
C GLN A 228 16.20 3.95 -9.99
N VAL A 229 15.21 4.83 -10.07
CA VAL A 229 13.99 4.62 -10.86
C VAL A 229 13.69 5.86 -11.69
N VAL A 230 13.12 5.70 -12.88
CA VAL A 230 12.57 6.83 -13.63
C VAL A 230 11.17 7.11 -13.10
N TYR A 231 11.08 7.98 -12.10
CA TYR A 231 9.84 8.17 -11.34
C TYR A 231 8.78 8.91 -12.15
N ASP A 232 9.17 9.94 -12.89
CA ASP A 232 8.28 10.66 -13.80
C ASP A 232 9.01 11.24 -15.01
N LEU A 233 8.24 11.55 -16.06
CA LEU A 233 8.74 12.03 -17.33
C LEU A 233 7.68 12.89 -18.00
N ASN A 234 8.10 14.02 -18.56
CA ASN A 234 7.27 14.93 -19.35
C ASN A 234 8.04 15.39 -20.58
N VAL A 235 7.40 15.43 -21.76
CA VAL A 235 8.01 15.99 -22.98
C VAL A 235 7.35 17.34 -23.29
N ARG A 236 8.18 18.38 -23.42
CA ARG A 236 7.73 19.73 -23.71
C ARG A 236 8.67 20.38 -24.74
N GLY A 237 8.15 20.77 -25.89
CA GLY A 237 8.91 21.51 -26.91
C GLY A 237 10.14 20.76 -27.43
N GLY A 238 10.05 19.46 -27.65
CA GLY A 238 11.16 18.62 -28.12
C GLY A 238 12.21 18.32 -27.07
N ARG A 239 11.93 18.52 -25.80
CA ARG A 239 12.77 18.12 -24.67
C ARG A 239 12.03 17.21 -23.72
N MET A 240 12.68 16.17 -23.27
CA MET A 240 12.20 15.27 -22.23
C MET A 240 12.78 15.74 -20.88
N TYR A 241 11.89 16.01 -19.94
CA TYR A 241 12.18 16.35 -18.56
C TYR A 241 11.88 15.13 -17.71
N THR A 242 12.88 14.57 -17.05
CA THR A 242 12.70 13.31 -16.32
C THR A 242 13.26 13.36 -14.92
N ARG A 243 12.46 12.90 -13.98
CA ARG A 243 12.84 12.75 -12.58
C ARG A 243 13.37 11.35 -12.34
N VAL A 244 14.59 11.29 -11.83
CA VAL A 244 15.27 10.03 -11.48
C VAL A 244 15.54 10.03 -10.00
N SER A 245 14.65 9.48 -9.21
CA SER A 245 14.85 9.26 -7.78
C SER A 245 13.61 8.66 -7.13
N THR A 246 13.79 7.86 -6.10
CA THR A 246 12.73 7.49 -5.14
C THR A 246 12.62 8.49 -3.98
N ALA A 247 13.62 9.36 -3.80
CA ALA A 247 13.64 10.38 -2.75
C ALA A 247 13.17 11.75 -3.29
N PHE A 248 12.50 12.52 -2.45
CA PHE A 248 12.10 13.89 -2.71
C PHE A 248 12.81 14.82 -1.70
N PRO A 249 13.49 15.90 -2.12
CA PRO A 249 13.72 16.31 -3.51
C PRO A 249 14.75 15.47 -4.25
N GLY A 250 14.76 15.55 -5.59
CA GLY A 250 15.71 14.86 -6.44
C GLY A 250 16.10 15.67 -7.68
N PRO A 251 17.04 15.21 -8.50
CA PRO A 251 17.38 15.87 -9.75
C PRO A 251 16.30 15.64 -10.82
N LEU A 252 16.05 16.69 -11.62
CA LEU A 252 15.31 16.62 -12.88
C LEU A 252 16.31 16.78 -14.02
N TYR A 253 16.41 15.79 -14.89
CA TYR A 253 17.32 15.79 -16.04
C TYR A 253 16.57 16.20 -17.31
N VAL A 254 17.27 16.91 -18.21
CA VAL A 254 16.69 17.41 -19.46
C VAL A 254 17.43 16.79 -20.65
N TRP A 255 16.69 16.00 -21.45
CA TRP A 255 17.15 15.39 -22.70
C TRP A 255 16.64 16.18 -23.89
N ASP A 256 17.52 16.58 -24.77
CA ASP A 256 17.14 17.19 -26.05
C ASP A 256 16.95 16.09 -27.10
N ILE A 257 15.70 16.00 -27.60
CA ILE A 257 15.27 14.91 -28.48
C ILE A 257 15.96 15.00 -29.85
N ALA A 258 16.17 16.21 -30.37
CA ALA A 258 16.73 16.42 -31.68
C ALA A 258 18.24 16.10 -31.74
N SER A 259 18.99 16.54 -30.74
CA SER A 259 20.43 16.26 -30.64
C SER A 259 20.76 14.91 -30.00
N ARG A 260 19.77 14.25 -29.37
CA ARG A 260 19.92 13.02 -28.59
C ARG A 260 21.01 13.13 -27.51
N THR A 261 20.98 14.22 -26.75
CA THR A 261 21.94 14.49 -25.66
C THR A 261 21.24 15.01 -24.41
N TRP A 262 21.80 14.69 -23.25
CA TRP A 262 21.44 15.33 -22.01
C TRP A 262 22.01 16.75 -21.97
N VAL A 263 21.16 17.75 -21.82
CA VAL A 263 21.54 19.15 -21.97
C VAL A 263 21.52 19.96 -20.69
N ASP A 264 20.79 19.48 -19.65
CA ASP A 264 20.72 20.18 -18.38
C ASP A 264 20.35 19.24 -17.21
N THR A 265 20.57 19.72 -15.97
CA THR A 265 20.16 19.07 -14.72
C THR A 265 19.69 20.13 -13.73
N ILE A 266 18.43 20.04 -13.31
CA ILE A 266 17.81 20.93 -12.33
C ILE A 266 17.84 20.23 -10.97
N PRO A 267 18.64 20.69 -9.99
CA PRO A 267 18.73 20.05 -8.68
C PRO A 267 17.50 20.36 -7.80
N ASN A 268 17.25 19.50 -6.78
CA ASN A 268 16.26 19.72 -5.74
C ASN A 268 14.83 19.96 -6.26
N GLU A 269 14.46 19.25 -7.32
CA GLU A 269 13.09 19.26 -7.83
C GLU A 269 12.20 18.39 -6.91
N HIS A 270 10.97 18.87 -6.62
CA HIS A 270 10.02 18.24 -5.72
C HIS A 270 8.77 17.70 -6.43
N GLY A 271 8.37 18.30 -7.53
CA GLY A 271 7.15 17.95 -8.25
C GLY A 271 7.27 16.64 -9.03
N LEU A 272 6.12 16.09 -9.42
CA LEU A 272 6.02 15.02 -10.44
C LEU A 272 5.59 15.57 -11.79
N ASP A 273 5.23 16.85 -11.86
CA ASP A 273 4.73 17.46 -13.09
C ASP A 273 5.39 18.82 -13.33
N ILE A 274 5.46 19.17 -14.59
CA ILE A 274 5.87 20.48 -15.06
C ILE A 274 4.76 21.06 -15.94
N SER A 275 4.60 22.37 -15.98
CA SER A 275 3.58 23.00 -16.82
C SER A 275 3.82 22.72 -18.32
N PRO A 276 2.80 22.88 -19.17
CA PRO A 276 3.03 23.15 -20.58
C PRO A 276 3.95 24.36 -20.75
N ILE A 277 4.50 24.55 -21.96
CA ILE A 277 5.26 25.77 -22.29
C ILE A 277 4.31 26.97 -22.27
N GLY A 278 4.65 27.98 -21.51
CA GLY A 278 3.92 29.24 -21.45
C GLY A 278 4.05 30.07 -22.73
N ALA A 279 3.20 31.07 -22.91
CA ALA A 279 3.28 32.03 -24.02
C ALA A 279 4.64 32.76 -24.06
N ASP A 280 5.34 32.84 -22.94
CA ASP A 280 6.66 33.45 -22.75
C ASP A 280 7.82 32.42 -22.94
N GLY A 281 7.53 31.22 -23.41
CA GLY A 281 8.50 30.13 -23.62
C GLY A 281 8.96 29.43 -22.34
N GLY A 282 8.53 29.85 -21.17
CA GLY A 282 8.92 29.28 -19.87
C GLY A 282 8.09 28.07 -19.47
N ILE A 283 8.63 27.29 -18.55
CA ILE A 283 8.00 26.14 -17.91
C ILE A 283 7.99 26.36 -16.40
N TYR A 284 6.87 26.10 -15.75
CA TYR A 284 6.77 26.17 -14.30
C TYR A 284 6.92 24.78 -13.68
N LEU A 285 7.71 24.72 -12.60
CA LEU A 285 7.98 23.50 -11.84
C LEU A 285 8.23 23.83 -10.36
N ILE A 286 8.20 22.82 -9.49
CA ILE A 286 8.46 23.01 -8.05
C ILE A 286 9.90 22.61 -7.76
N GLN A 287 10.75 23.59 -7.49
CA GLN A 287 12.17 23.40 -7.20
C GLN A 287 12.52 24.05 -5.85
N ALA A 288 13.20 23.30 -4.97
CA ALA A 288 13.54 23.75 -3.60
C ALA A 288 12.30 24.26 -2.81
N SER A 289 11.17 23.56 -2.94
CA SER A 289 9.87 23.89 -2.34
C SER A 289 9.28 25.24 -2.77
N GLU A 290 9.67 25.76 -3.92
CA GLU A 290 9.14 27.00 -4.50
C GLU A 290 8.67 26.74 -5.94
N LEU A 291 7.54 27.34 -6.33
CA LEU A 291 7.16 27.41 -7.75
C LEU A 291 8.18 28.28 -8.49
N LYS A 292 8.87 27.72 -9.48
CA LYS A 292 9.84 28.46 -10.30
C LYS A 292 9.52 28.36 -11.76
N LYS A 293 9.87 29.43 -12.48
CA LYS A 293 9.88 29.44 -13.93
C LYS A 293 11.25 29.03 -14.42
N TYR A 294 11.32 27.98 -15.23
CA TYR A 294 12.50 27.54 -15.98
C TYR A 294 12.41 28.04 -17.41
N ASP A 295 13.46 28.71 -17.88
CA ASP A 295 13.64 29.07 -19.27
C ASP A 295 14.51 28.02 -19.97
N PRO A 296 13.97 27.21 -20.88
CA PRO A 296 14.73 26.18 -21.57
C PRO A 296 15.84 26.72 -22.49
N ALA A 297 15.74 27.94 -22.99
CA ALA A 297 16.72 28.54 -23.88
C ALA A 297 17.98 29.01 -23.15
N THR A 298 17.79 29.64 -22.00
CA THR A 298 18.88 30.18 -21.16
C THR A 298 19.28 29.25 -20.03
N LYS A 299 18.49 28.19 -19.75
CA LYS A 299 18.64 27.26 -18.63
C LYS A 299 18.62 27.94 -17.27
N THR A 300 17.83 29.00 -17.13
CA THR A 300 17.73 29.78 -15.90
C THR A 300 16.44 29.47 -15.15
N LEU A 301 16.51 29.49 -13.81
CA LEU A 301 15.38 29.37 -12.90
C LEU A 301 15.10 30.74 -12.27
N THR A 302 13.85 31.19 -12.36
CA THR A 302 13.39 32.42 -11.70
C THR A 302 12.34 32.06 -10.68
N GLY A 303 12.54 32.48 -9.41
CA GLY A 303 11.58 32.27 -8.33
C GLY A 303 10.33 33.11 -8.51
N THR A 304 9.18 32.56 -8.09
CA THR A 304 7.89 33.27 -8.09
C THR A 304 7.53 33.83 -6.71
N GLY A 305 8.25 33.39 -5.65
CA GLY A 305 7.91 33.66 -4.26
C GLY A 305 6.81 32.76 -3.67
N LEU A 306 6.15 31.93 -4.49
CA LEU A 306 5.16 30.96 -4.01
C LEU A 306 5.85 29.71 -3.46
N THR A 307 5.78 29.52 -2.15
CA THR A 307 6.46 28.42 -1.45
C THR A 307 5.50 27.35 -0.94
N PHE A 308 5.96 26.09 -0.93
CA PHE A 308 5.20 24.90 -0.54
C PHE A 308 5.77 24.18 0.69
N THR A 309 6.62 24.85 1.46
CA THR A 309 7.23 24.28 2.66
C THR A 309 6.18 23.68 3.60
N GLY A 310 6.42 22.48 4.10
CA GLY A 310 5.50 21.77 4.98
C GLY A 310 4.35 21.05 4.28
N ARG A 311 4.36 20.96 2.92
CA ARG A 311 3.35 20.25 2.12
C ARG A 311 3.96 19.14 1.29
N ILE A 312 3.15 18.13 0.94
CA ILE A 312 3.53 17.11 -0.04
C ILE A 312 3.38 17.70 -1.44
N GLN A 313 4.48 17.79 -2.18
CA GLN A 313 4.59 18.57 -3.42
C GLN A 313 4.58 17.71 -4.70
N ASN A 314 4.53 16.40 -4.56
CA ASN A 314 4.69 15.45 -5.67
C ASN A 314 3.36 15.03 -6.31
N ALA A 315 2.46 15.96 -6.58
CA ALA A 315 1.25 15.74 -7.38
C ALA A 315 1.50 16.05 -8.85
N ARG A 316 0.60 15.58 -9.74
CA ARG A 316 0.64 15.79 -11.20
C ARG A 316 -0.57 16.60 -11.62
N SER A 317 -0.42 17.91 -11.76
CA SER A 317 -1.49 18.77 -12.30
C SER A 317 -1.09 20.24 -12.39
N ILE A 318 0.05 20.55 -13.00
CA ILE A 318 0.44 21.95 -13.24
C ILE A 318 0.02 22.35 -14.65
N GLY A 319 -0.72 23.46 -14.77
CA GLY A 319 -1.16 23.97 -16.06
C GLY A 319 -1.57 25.44 -16.00
N TYR A 320 -2.33 25.87 -16.99
CA TYR A 320 -2.73 27.27 -17.16
C TYR A 320 -4.26 27.42 -17.18
N ALA A 321 -4.76 28.47 -16.52
CA ALA A 321 -6.17 28.83 -16.53
C ALA A 321 -6.35 30.35 -16.54
N ASP A 322 -7.41 30.83 -17.20
CA ASP A 322 -7.95 32.17 -16.99
C ASP A 322 -8.94 32.11 -15.82
N LEU A 323 -8.59 32.76 -14.72
CA LEU A 323 -9.37 32.70 -13.48
C LEU A 323 -10.53 33.67 -13.43
N ASN A 324 -10.53 34.69 -14.33
CA ASN A 324 -11.51 35.79 -14.33
C ASN A 324 -11.61 36.51 -12.95
N LEU A 325 -10.49 36.64 -12.26
CA LEU A 325 -10.38 37.32 -10.97
C LEU A 325 -9.60 38.62 -11.13
N PRO A 326 -9.99 39.73 -10.44
CA PRO A 326 -9.32 41.03 -10.58
C PRO A 326 -7.81 41.01 -10.34
N ASP A 327 -7.34 40.23 -9.33
CA ASP A 327 -5.94 40.14 -8.98
C ASP A 327 -5.15 39.15 -9.87
N TYR A 328 -5.83 38.40 -10.75
CA TYR A 328 -5.27 37.37 -11.62
C TYR A 328 -5.67 37.59 -13.09
N PRO A 329 -5.29 38.75 -13.68
CA PRO A 329 -5.65 39.07 -15.07
C PRO A 329 -4.97 38.11 -16.05
N GLY A 330 -5.67 37.74 -17.13
CA GLY A 330 -5.17 36.83 -18.15
C GLY A 330 -4.86 35.44 -17.61
N THR A 331 -3.84 34.83 -18.17
CA THR A 331 -3.50 33.43 -17.86
C THR A 331 -2.68 33.31 -16.57
N SER A 332 -3.14 32.48 -15.65
CA SER A 332 -2.45 32.12 -14.41
C SER A 332 -1.97 30.70 -14.44
N VAL A 333 -0.88 30.40 -13.72
CA VAL A 333 -0.43 29.04 -13.43
C VAL A 333 -1.29 28.49 -12.29
N VAL A 334 -1.80 27.28 -12.47
CA VAL A 334 -2.64 26.59 -11.49
C VAL A 334 -2.18 25.14 -11.31
N GLY A 335 -2.48 24.57 -10.16
CA GLY A 335 -2.20 23.16 -9.90
C GLY A 335 -2.69 22.70 -8.54
N THR A 336 -2.62 21.40 -8.28
CA THR A 336 -2.96 20.80 -6.99
C THR A 336 -1.75 20.14 -6.35
N LEU A 337 -1.76 20.02 -5.02
CA LEU A 337 -0.83 19.25 -4.23
C LEU A 337 -1.51 17.97 -3.71
N TRP A 338 -0.72 17.07 -3.17
CA TRP A 338 -1.14 15.71 -2.79
C TRP A 338 -2.34 15.66 -1.82
N ARG A 339 -2.41 16.58 -0.85
CA ARG A 339 -3.47 16.62 0.18
C ARG A 339 -4.69 17.47 -0.20
N GLY A 340 -4.83 17.76 -1.49
CA GLY A 340 -5.95 18.53 -2.01
C GLY A 340 -5.81 20.05 -1.83
N GLU A 341 -4.61 20.54 -1.51
CA GLU A 341 -4.36 21.96 -1.65
C GLU A 341 -4.27 22.30 -3.14
N GLU A 342 -4.81 23.44 -3.50
CA GLU A 342 -4.72 24.06 -4.81
C GLU A 342 -3.85 25.30 -4.71
N PHE A 343 -3.05 25.56 -5.74
CA PHE A 343 -2.26 26.77 -5.84
C PHE A 343 -2.54 27.49 -7.15
N ARG A 344 -2.38 28.81 -7.10
CA ARG A 344 -2.43 29.68 -8.26
C ARG A 344 -1.36 30.75 -8.17
N TYR A 345 -0.82 31.12 -9.33
CA TYR A 345 0.16 32.20 -9.49
C TYR A 345 -0.09 32.95 -10.78
N ASN A 346 -0.17 34.28 -10.70
CA ASN A 346 -0.32 35.10 -11.89
C ASN A 346 1.01 35.74 -12.28
N PRO A 347 1.57 35.43 -13.46
CA PRO A 347 2.85 35.98 -13.90
C PRO A 347 2.89 37.48 -14.15
N GLN A 348 1.71 38.13 -14.41
CA GLN A 348 1.65 39.56 -14.68
C GLN A 348 1.66 40.39 -13.40
N THR A 349 0.97 39.93 -12.35
CA THR A 349 0.84 40.68 -11.08
C THR A 349 1.78 40.15 -9.99
N GLY A 350 2.34 38.95 -10.15
CA GLY A 350 3.09 38.24 -9.10
C GLY A 350 2.20 37.72 -7.96
N LYS A 351 0.87 37.91 -8.05
CA LYS A 351 -0.06 37.45 -7.02
C LYS A 351 -0.08 35.92 -6.98
N SER A 352 -0.07 35.36 -5.78
CA SER A 352 -0.14 33.91 -5.56
C SER A 352 -0.96 33.56 -4.33
N GLU A 353 -1.51 32.34 -4.31
CA GLU A 353 -2.30 31.82 -3.21
C GLU A 353 -2.25 30.30 -3.19
N ILE A 354 -2.35 29.72 -1.98
CA ILE A 354 -2.59 28.30 -1.76
C ILE A 354 -3.83 28.18 -0.87
N PHE A 355 -4.78 27.35 -1.29
CA PHE A 355 -6.02 27.11 -0.55
C PHE A 355 -6.47 25.66 -0.68
N GLN A 356 -7.36 25.21 0.20
CA GLN A 356 -7.87 23.84 0.18
C GLN A 356 -8.98 23.70 -0.84
N THR A 357 -8.93 22.67 -1.70
CA THR A 357 -10.04 22.30 -2.58
C THR A 357 -11.25 21.82 -1.76
N LYS A 358 -12.45 21.92 -2.34
CA LYS A 358 -13.70 21.42 -1.74
C LYS A 358 -14.08 20.04 -2.23
N VAL A 359 -13.09 19.27 -2.70
CA VAL A 359 -13.24 17.86 -3.03
C VAL A 359 -13.56 17.06 -1.77
N ARG A 360 -14.45 16.11 -1.90
CA ARG A 360 -14.84 15.25 -0.79
C ARG A 360 -13.67 14.40 -0.29
N ARG A 361 -13.60 14.19 1.01
CA ARG A 361 -12.70 13.21 1.63
C ARG A 361 -13.22 11.80 1.33
N GLU A 362 -12.34 10.95 0.81
CA GLU A 362 -12.69 9.58 0.47
C GLU A 362 -12.21 8.60 1.56
N PRO A 363 -12.95 7.51 1.81
CA PRO A 363 -12.53 6.48 2.73
C PRO A 363 -11.26 5.78 2.23
N ILE A 364 -10.30 5.57 3.12
CA ILE A 364 -9.00 4.98 2.81
C ILE A 364 -8.96 3.53 3.28
N GLN A 365 -8.41 2.64 2.46
CA GLN A 365 -8.21 1.23 2.79
C GLN A 365 -7.34 1.07 4.05
N ILE A 366 -7.79 0.25 4.99
CA ILE A 366 -7.05 -0.11 6.19
C ILE A 366 -6.08 -1.25 5.85
N LEU A 367 -4.77 -1.00 6.02
CA LEU A 367 -3.71 -2.00 5.82
C LEU A 367 -3.29 -2.70 7.10
N ALA A 368 -3.36 -1.99 8.23
CA ALA A 368 -2.97 -2.49 9.54
C ALA A 368 -4.03 -2.16 10.59
N VAL A 369 -4.29 -3.11 11.48
CA VAL A 369 -5.17 -2.91 12.64
C VAL A 369 -4.52 -3.55 13.87
N ALA A 370 -4.59 -2.84 15.00
CA ALA A 370 -4.14 -3.36 16.29
C ALA A 370 -5.14 -3.02 17.39
N GLY A 371 -5.41 -4.00 18.25
CA GLY A 371 -6.16 -3.78 19.49
C GLY A 371 -5.22 -3.34 20.60
N GLY A 372 -5.48 -2.17 21.17
CA GLY A 372 -4.83 -1.70 22.39
C GLY A 372 -5.76 -1.85 23.60
N LYS A 373 -5.22 -1.54 24.76
CA LYS A 373 -5.95 -1.63 26.03
C LYS A 373 -7.24 -0.79 26.03
N ASN A 374 -7.14 0.46 25.57
CA ASN A 374 -8.22 1.43 25.62
C ASN A 374 -8.72 1.88 24.25
N SER A 375 -8.03 1.49 23.17
CA SER A 375 -8.29 1.98 21.83
C SER A 375 -8.05 0.90 20.78
N ILE A 376 -8.59 1.11 19.59
CA ILE A 376 -8.22 0.38 18.38
C ILE A 376 -7.42 1.33 17.50
N TYR A 377 -6.34 0.84 16.91
CA TYR A 377 -5.51 1.61 16.00
C TYR A 377 -5.71 1.08 14.58
N ALA A 378 -6.00 1.97 13.65
CA ALA A 378 -6.16 1.64 12.23
C ALA A 378 -5.16 2.45 11.41
N GLY A 379 -4.39 1.78 10.56
CA GLY A 379 -3.38 2.38 9.69
C GLY A 379 -3.75 2.26 8.22
N GLY A 380 -3.57 3.35 7.46
CA GLY A 380 -4.07 3.50 6.09
C GLY A 380 -3.03 3.31 5.00
N PHE A 381 -3.55 2.95 3.82
CA PHE A 381 -2.82 2.87 2.56
C PHE A 381 -2.46 4.27 2.04
N LEU A 382 -1.37 4.39 1.28
CA LEU A 382 -0.99 5.56 0.46
C LEU A 382 -0.98 6.90 1.23
N ASN A 383 -0.15 7.01 2.26
CA ASN A 383 -0.15 8.17 3.17
C ASN A 383 -1.50 8.36 3.90
N GLY A 384 -2.24 7.26 4.06
CA GLY A 384 -3.58 7.24 4.65
C GLY A 384 -3.63 7.44 6.15
N GLY A 385 -2.49 7.65 6.82
CA GLY A 385 -2.44 8.04 8.22
C GLY A 385 -2.77 6.96 9.24
N VAL A 386 -3.01 7.40 10.46
CA VAL A 386 -3.40 6.57 11.61
C VAL A 386 -4.65 7.13 12.26
N SER A 387 -5.62 6.27 12.54
CA SER A 387 -6.75 6.61 13.40
C SER A 387 -6.69 5.87 14.74
N VAL A 388 -7.01 6.62 15.79
CA VAL A 388 -7.26 6.09 17.13
C VAL A 388 -8.79 6.02 17.29
N VAL A 389 -9.31 4.81 17.46
CA VAL A 389 -10.75 4.53 17.46
C VAL A 389 -11.20 4.09 18.85
N ASN A 390 -12.27 4.67 19.33
CA ASN A 390 -12.95 4.21 20.55
C ASN A 390 -13.62 2.85 20.26
N PRO A 391 -13.27 1.78 20.98
CA PRO A 391 -13.80 0.45 20.71
C PRO A 391 -15.30 0.31 20.91
N ASP A 392 -15.91 1.12 21.77
CA ASP A 392 -17.32 1.01 22.15
C ASP A 392 -18.24 1.83 21.23
N THR A 393 -17.79 3.02 20.83
CA THR A 393 -18.59 3.97 20.05
C THR A 393 -18.25 4.00 18.57
N GLY A 394 -17.04 3.53 18.17
CA GLY A 394 -16.51 3.69 16.80
C GLY A 394 -16.03 5.10 16.49
N GLU A 395 -16.09 6.05 17.46
CA GLU A 395 -15.57 7.40 17.26
C GLU A 395 -14.06 7.35 16.97
N ALA A 396 -13.64 8.00 15.88
CA ALA A 396 -12.29 7.94 15.38
C ALA A 396 -11.63 9.32 15.38
N LYS A 397 -10.42 9.39 15.92
CA LYS A 397 -9.52 10.54 15.76
C LYS A 397 -8.50 10.22 14.68
N PHE A 398 -8.68 10.80 13.50
CA PHE A 398 -7.78 10.65 12.35
C PHE A 398 -6.59 11.59 12.45
N ASN A 399 -5.40 11.07 12.19
CA ASN A 399 -4.14 11.80 12.12
C ASN A 399 -3.45 11.50 10.78
N ARG A 400 -3.14 12.53 10.00
CA ARG A 400 -2.39 12.40 8.76
C ARG A 400 -0.98 11.87 9.04
N PHE A 401 -0.56 10.88 8.25
CA PHE A 401 0.74 10.24 8.40
C PHE A 401 1.12 9.48 7.12
N SER A 402 2.23 8.74 7.16
CA SER A 402 2.68 7.84 6.11
C SER A 402 1.72 6.67 5.85
N GLN A 403 2.02 5.84 4.87
CA GLN A 403 1.40 4.53 4.72
C GLN A 403 1.84 3.61 5.86
N VAL A 404 0.87 2.99 6.53
CA VAL A 404 1.10 2.15 7.71
C VAL A 404 1.01 0.67 7.34
N GLU A 405 2.09 -0.06 7.57
CA GLU A 405 2.20 -1.49 7.24
C GLU A 405 1.93 -2.40 8.45
N ALA A 406 2.26 -1.94 9.66
CA ALA A 406 2.06 -2.67 10.90
C ALA A 406 1.84 -1.73 12.09
N LEU A 407 1.07 -2.20 13.07
CA LEU A 407 0.77 -1.50 14.33
C LEU A 407 0.92 -2.47 15.49
N LEU A 408 1.44 -1.98 16.62
CA LEU A 408 1.58 -2.74 17.86
C LEU A 408 1.47 -1.78 19.06
N GLU A 409 0.53 -2.01 19.98
CA GLU A 409 0.61 -1.41 21.32
C GLU A 409 1.46 -2.34 22.21
N ALA A 410 2.58 -1.85 22.70
CA ALA A 410 3.46 -2.58 23.60
C ALA A 410 2.90 -2.61 25.03
N SER A 411 3.50 -3.44 25.88
CA SER A 411 3.06 -3.65 27.26
C SER A 411 3.12 -2.38 28.13
N ASP A 412 3.98 -1.42 27.77
CA ASP A 412 4.10 -0.10 28.42
C ASP A 412 3.08 0.94 27.91
N GLY A 413 2.26 0.59 26.92
CA GLY A 413 1.26 1.46 26.29
C GLY A 413 1.79 2.31 25.14
N THR A 414 3.07 2.21 24.80
CA THR A 414 3.62 2.84 23.59
C THR A 414 3.12 2.13 22.34
N VAL A 415 2.66 2.90 21.35
CA VAL A 415 2.23 2.34 20.06
C VAL A 415 3.37 2.44 19.05
N TYR A 416 3.81 1.29 18.55
CA TYR A 416 4.81 1.22 17.49
C TYR A 416 4.12 1.16 16.14
N VAL A 417 4.66 1.94 15.18
CA VAL A 417 4.13 2.06 13.82
C VAL A 417 5.22 1.67 12.83
N GLY A 418 4.98 0.60 12.10
CA GLY A 418 5.79 0.21 10.94
C GLY A 418 5.25 0.86 9.68
N ALA A 419 6.08 1.58 8.94
CA ALA A 419 5.66 2.40 7.82
C ALA A 419 6.41 2.09 6.51
N TYR A 420 5.79 2.47 5.39
CA TYR A 420 6.32 2.55 4.04
C TYR A 420 6.38 4.03 3.61
N PRO A 421 7.37 4.46 2.82
CA PRO A 421 8.53 3.68 2.35
C PRO A 421 9.65 3.60 3.39
N GLU A 422 10.75 2.92 3.00
CA GLU A 422 12.03 2.87 3.72
C GLU A 422 12.02 2.04 5.01
N ALA A 423 10.99 1.19 5.21
CA ALA A 423 10.82 0.37 6.39
C ALA A 423 11.09 1.14 7.70
N ARG A 424 10.39 2.27 7.87
CA ARG A 424 10.56 3.14 9.03
C ARG A 424 9.81 2.58 10.23
N LEU A 425 10.41 2.68 11.40
CA LEU A 425 9.78 2.40 12.69
C LEU A 425 9.57 3.70 13.46
N TYR A 426 8.37 3.87 14.01
CA TYR A 426 8.02 5.02 14.85
C TYR A 426 7.46 4.55 16.20
N SER A 427 7.58 5.40 17.23
CA SER A 427 6.87 5.28 18.50
C SER A 427 5.88 6.43 18.66
N TYR A 428 4.66 6.11 19.02
CA TYR A 428 3.57 7.04 19.34
C TYR A 428 3.16 6.86 20.79
N ASP A 429 3.15 7.97 21.55
CA ASP A 429 2.65 8.02 22.92
C ASP A 429 1.17 8.50 22.88
N PRO A 430 0.18 7.62 23.14
CA PRO A 430 -1.23 8.00 23.06
C PRO A 430 -1.65 9.04 24.10
N ALA A 431 -0.89 9.22 25.18
CA ALA A 431 -1.16 10.23 26.22
C ALA A 431 -0.76 11.64 25.77
N LYS A 432 0.00 11.77 24.68
CA LYS A 432 0.46 13.04 24.14
C LYS A 432 -0.28 13.41 22.85
N THR A 433 -0.35 14.70 22.58
CA THR A 433 -0.89 15.20 21.33
C THR A 433 -0.06 14.72 20.14
N TRP A 434 -0.74 14.34 19.05
CA TRP A 434 -0.08 14.07 17.78
C TRP A 434 0.56 15.34 17.24
N SER A 435 1.87 15.32 17.01
CA SER A 435 2.67 16.50 16.60
C SER A 435 3.60 16.24 15.42
N SER A 436 3.63 15.01 14.90
CA SER A 436 4.42 14.69 13.70
C SER A 436 4.00 15.53 12.51
N PRO A 437 4.94 15.95 11.66
CA PRO A 437 4.65 16.52 10.36
C PRO A 437 3.74 15.59 9.55
N GLU A 438 2.86 16.20 8.78
CA GLU A 438 1.75 15.53 8.12
C GLU A 438 2.18 14.44 7.13
N TYR A 439 3.37 14.59 6.52
CA TYR A 439 3.82 13.76 5.42
C TYR A 439 5.25 13.21 5.59
N SER A 440 6.07 13.84 6.38
CA SER A 440 7.47 13.45 6.57
C SER A 440 7.91 13.85 7.97
N PRO A 441 7.74 12.97 8.95
CA PRO A 441 8.35 13.15 10.26
C PRO A 441 9.85 13.39 10.11
N GLY A 442 10.41 14.19 10.99
CA GLY A 442 11.83 14.51 10.98
C GLY A 442 12.74 13.26 11.10
N PRO A 443 14.05 13.40 10.90
CA PRO A 443 14.99 12.31 11.06
C PRO A 443 14.94 11.73 12.49
N PRO A 444 15.48 10.52 12.71
CA PRO A 444 15.50 9.90 14.03
C PRO A 444 16.05 10.83 15.11
N GLY A 445 15.35 10.91 16.24
CA GLY A 445 15.74 11.77 17.38
C GLY A 445 15.00 13.11 17.47
N THR A 446 14.18 13.49 16.47
CA THR A 446 13.30 14.66 16.63
C THR A 446 12.21 14.42 17.69
N PRO A 447 11.77 15.47 18.42
CA PRO A 447 10.81 15.33 19.52
C PRO A 447 9.35 15.17 19.06
N ASP A 448 9.10 14.74 17.83
CA ASP A 448 7.76 14.52 17.30
C ASP A 448 7.02 13.35 17.96
N ASN A 449 5.70 13.38 17.93
CA ASN A 449 4.83 12.30 18.36
C ASN A 449 3.82 11.94 17.24
N PRO A 450 4.02 10.84 16.49
CA PRO A 450 5.02 9.80 16.66
C PRO A 450 6.46 10.24 16.35
N LYS A 451 7.42 9.65 17.07
CA LYS A 451 8.85 9.85 16.90
C LYS A 451 9.43 8.78 15.98
N GLN A 452 10.20 9.18 14.98
CA GLN A 452 10.92 8.22 14.14
C GLN A 452 12.10 7.61 14.92
N LEU A 453 12.16 6.28 14.95
CA LEU A 453 13.20 5.50 15.65
C LEU A 453 14.22 4.93 14.66
N LEU A 454 13.74 4.37 13.54
CA LEU A 454 14.58 3.72 12.53
C LEU A 454 14.16 4.14 11.11
N ASN A 455 15.14 4.13 10.22
CA ASN A 455 15.00 4.09 8.77
C ASN A 455 15.93 2.97 8.27
N LEU A 456 15.37 1.92 7.68
CA LEU A 456 16.12 0.71 7.34
C LEU A 456 16.56 0.65 5.87
N LYS A 457 16.21 1.65 5.04
CA LYS A 457 16.60 1.67 3.64
C LYS A 457 18.09 1.97 3.44
N PRO A 458 18.69 3.02 4.05
CA PRO A 458 20.08 3.36 3.80
C PRO A 458 21.06 2.25 4.15
N ASP A 459 20.79 1.51 5.24
CA ASP A 459 21.72 0.54 5.78
C ASP A 459 21.56 -0.87 5.20
N ILE A 460 20.30 -1.31 5.03
CA ILE A 460 20.02 -2.71 4.70
C ILE A 460 18.98 -2.86 3.57
N PHE A 461 18.66 -1.79 2.84
CA PHE A 461 17.79 -1.78 1.67
C PHE A 461 16.42 -2.41 1.92
N GLN A 462 15.71 -1.97 2.97
CA GLN A 462 14.37 -2.42 3.26
C GLN A 462 13.34 -1.31 2.99
N THR A 463 12.14 -1.68 2.50
CA THR A 463 11.11 -0.72 2.11
C THR A 463 9.86 -0.74 2.98
N ARG A 464 9.50 -1.91 3.56
CA ARG A 464 8.30 -2.06 4.40
C ARG A 464 8.64 -2.67 5.75
N ALA A 465 8.24 -2.01 6.84
CA ALA A 465 8.21 -2.59 8.19
C ALA A 465 6.87 -3.35 8.35
N ARG A 466 6.85 -4.62 7.94
CA ARG A 466 5.65 -5.40 7.64
C ARG A 466 5.02 -6.09 8.86
N ALA A 467 5.80 -6.43 9.86
CA ALA A 467 5.37 -7.11 11.07
C ALA A 467 6.08 -6.56 12.30
N LEU A 468 5.35 -6.46 13.41
CA LEU A 468 5.86 -5.99 14.70
C LEU A 468 5.42 -6.95 15.80
N VAL A 469 6.32 -7.24 16.74
CA VAL A 469 6.00 -7.95 17.98
C VAL A 469 6.93 -7.51 19.11
N GLU A 470 6.40 -7.42 20.33
CA GLU A 470 7.20 -7.20 21.54
C GLU A 470 7.81 -8.52 22.02
N VAL A 471 9.09 -8.48 22.41
CA VAL A 471 9.84 -9.60 22.97
C VAL A 471 10.80 -9.09 24.05
N ASP A 472 10.58 -9.50 25.31
CA ASP A 472 11.41 -9.14 26.47
C ASP A 472 11.70 -7.62 26.56
N GLY A 473 10.66 -6.78 26.36
CA GLY A 473 10.74 -5.32 26.37
C GLY A 473 11.42 -4.69 25.14
N LYS A 474 11.75 -5.50 24.12
CA LYS A 474 12.27 -5.04 22.83
C LYS A 474 11.21 -5.21 21.74
N ILE A 475 11.40 -4.52 20.62
CA ILE A 475 10.51 -4.59 19.46
C ILE A 475 11.22 -5.33 18.32
N ALA A 476 10.66 -6.47 17.93
CA ALA A 476 11.08 -7.17 16.73
C ALA A 476 10.30 -6.66 15.51
N VAL A 477 11.02 -6.35 14.43
CA VAL A 477 10.48 -5.82 13.17
C VAL A 477 10.81 -6.78 12.04
N GLY A 478 9.79 -7.27 11.34
CA GLY A 478 9.93 -8.03 10.11
C GLY A 478 9.77 -7.12 8.89
N THR A 479 10.63 -7.30 7.89
CA THR A 479 10.68 -6.36 6.76
C THR A 479 10.62 -7.03 5.40
N VAL A 480 10.30 -6.21 4.37
CA VAL A 480 10.34 -6.53 2.95
C VAL A 480 11.42 -5.68 2.29
N PRO A 481 12.26 -6.25 1.40
CA PRO A 481 13.35 -5.52 0.76
C PRO A 481 12.87 -4.45 -0.22
N ASP A 482 13.76 -3.52 -0.54
CA ASP A 482 13.52 -2.44 -1.50
C ASP A 482 13.85 -2.85 -2.94
N GLY A 483 13.13 -2.27 -3.90
CA GLY A 483 13.35 -2.46 -5.32
C GLY A 483 13.21 -3.92 -5.77
N ASP A 484 14.11 -4.37 -6.61
CA ASP A 484 14.16 -5.73 -7.16
C ASP A 484 14.82 -6.77 -6.24
N ARG A 485 15.24 -6.37 -5.05
CA ARG A 485 15.99 -7.22 -4.12
C ARG A 485 15.14 -8.33 -3.53
N LEU A 486 15.80 -9.46 -3.24
CA LEU A 486 15.26 -10.51 -2.39
C LEU A 486 15.86 -10.40 -0.98
N GLY A 487 15.20 -11.03 0.00
CA GLY A 487 15.68 -11.13 1.37
C GLY A 487 15.31 -9.95 2.26
N GLY A 488 14.28 -10.16 3.09
CA GLY A 488 13.91 -9.27 4.18
C GLY A 488 14.87 -9.37 5.37
N ALA A 489 14.56 -8.61 6.40
CA ALA A 489 15.33 -8.60 7.65
C ALA A 489 14.43 -8.86 8.86
N LEU A 490 15.02 -9.44 9.90
CA LEU A 490 14.57 -9.33 11.28
C LEU A 490 15.41 -8.24 11.95
N VAL A 491 14.75 -7.24 12.53
CA VAL A 491 15.42 -6.18 13.30
C VAL A 491 14.93 -6.22 14.74
N ILE A 492 15.83 -6.20 15.71
CA ILE A 492 15.53 -6.14 17.14
C ILE A 492 15.90 -4.74 17.65
N TYR A 493 14.90 -3.93 17.92
CA TYR A 493 15.04 -2.58 18.46
C TYR A 493 14.87 -2.59 19.97
N ASP A 494 15.79 -1.99 20.68
CA ASP A 494 15.77 -1.84 22.14
C ASP A 494 15.34 -0.41 22.50
N PRO A 495 14.10 -0.20 23.01
CA PRO A 495 13.61 1.12 23.36
C PRO A 495 14.38 1.79 24.49
N ALA A 496 14.96 1.02 25.39
CA ALA A 496 15.70 1.55 26.55
C ALA A 496 17.04 2.19 26.15
N THR A 497 17.68 1.67 25.12
CA THR A 497 19.00 2.13 24.65
C THR A 497 18.97 2.86 23.31
N GLY A 498 17.87 2.67 22.53
CA GLY A 498 17.76 3.13 21.15
C GLY A 498 18.57 2.29 20.15
N ALA A 499 19.22 1.21 20.59
CA ALA A 499 20.01 0.35 19.73
C ALA A 499 19.14 -0.56 18.85
N ALA A 500 19.62 -0.88 17.65
CA ALA A 500 18.95 -1.80 16.74
C ALA A 500 19.95 -2.84 16.20
N GLU A 501 19.63 -4.10 16.38
CA GLU A 501 20.35 -5.22 15.75
C GLU A 501 19.62 -5.63 14.48
N LYS A 502 20.35 -5.75 13.35
CA LYS A 502 19.77 -5.93 12.01
C LYS A 502 20.27 -7.23 11.39
N TYR A 503 19.36 -8.17 11.14
CA TYR A 503 19.66 -9.50 10.60
C TYR A 503 19.00 -9.65 9.24
N ARG A 504 19.66 -9.12 8.18
CA ARG A 504 19.20 -9.30 6.80
C ARG A 504 19.34 -10.76 6.38
N ASN A 505 18.41 -11.25 5.56
CA ASN A 505 18.37 -12.66 5.13
C ASN A 505 18.32 -13.62 6.32
N VAL A 506 17.55 -13.31 7.36
CA VAL A 506 17.30 -14.25 8.46
C VAL A 506 16.80 -15.60 7.96
N VAL A 507 16.01 -15.60 6.89
CA VAL A 507 15.81 -16.70 5.97
C VAL A 507 16.28 -16.24 4.59
N GLN A 508 17.17 -17.02 3.96
CA GLN A 508 17.82 -16.62 2.71
C GLN A 508 16.79 -16.31 1.62
N ASP A 509 16.88 -15.10 1.05
CA ASP A 509 16.07 -14.58 -0.05
C ASP A 509 14.56 -14.50 0.21
N GLU A 510 14.12 -14.60 1.46
CA GLU A 510 12.70 -14.49 1.83
C GLU A 510 12.41 -13.22 2.64
N SER A 511 11.28 -12.58 2.38
CA SER A 511 10.77 -11.43 3.13
C SER A 511 10.08 -11.88 4.42
N VAL A 512 10.15 -11.09 5.50
CA VAL A 512 9.51 -11.43 6.79
C VAL A 512 8.12 -10.79 6.85
N TYR A 513 7.07 -11.61 6.87
CA TYR A 513 5.66 -11.18 6.73
C TYR A 513 4.85 -11.21 8.02
N GLY A 514 5.09 -12.16 8.91
CA GLY A 514 4.41 -12.30 10.19
C GLY A 514 5.37 -12.61 11.31
N LEU A 515 5.11 -12.10 12.51
CA LEU A 515 5.91 -12.34 13.71
C LEU A 515 5.02 -12.69 14.91
N THR A 516 5.52 -13.56 15.76
CA THR A 516 5.00 -13.84 17.11
C THR A 516 6.14 -14.19 18.05
N THR A 517 5.88 -14.21 19.36
CA THR A 517 6.92 -14.45 20.36
C THR A 517 6.47 -15.40 21.46
N ARG A 518 7.44 -16.11 22.04
CA ARG A 518 7.26 -16.92 23.25
C ARG A 518 8.61 -17.09 23.94
N CYS A 519 8.70 -16.70 25.24
CA CYS A 519 9.88 -16.95 26.09
C CYS A 519 11.20 -16.51 25.45
N GLY A 520 11.30 -15.26 24.99
CA GLY A 520 12.54 -14.70 24.40
C GLY A 520 12.86 -15.21 22.98
N ILE A 521 11.98 -16.01 22.39
CA ILE A 521 12.10 -16.51 21.02
C ILE A 521 11.11 -15.76 20.13
N VAL A 522 11.60 -15.23 19.03
CA VAL A 522 10.78 -14.67 17.94
C VAL A 522 10.57 -15.77 16.89
N PHE A 523 9.32 -16.02 16.53
CA PHE A 523 8.94 -16.87 15.41
C PHE A 523 8.46 -16.01 14.26
N GLY A 524 8.93 -16.30 13.05
CA GLY A 524 8.54 -15.52 11.87
C GLY A 524 8.08 -16.40 10.73
N GLY A 525 7.03 -15.94 10.04
CA GLY A 525 6.56 -16.44 8.75
C GLY A 525 7.10 -15.59 7.62
N THR A 526 7.45 -16.21 6.49
CA THR A 526 8.14 -15.54 5.39
C THR A 526 7.43 -15.69 4.05
N SER A 527 7.84 -14.87 3.08
CA SER A 527 7.42 -14.94 1.68
C SER A 527 8.62 -15.03 0.76
N ILE A 528 8.52 -15.83 -0.28
CA ILE A 528 9.54 -15.91 -1.35
C ILE A 528 9.54 -14.66 -2.24
N ALA A 529 8.53 -13.80 -2.17
CA ALA A 529 8.44 -12.59 -2.95
C ALA A 529 9.40 -11.50 -2.43
N GLY A 530 10.09 -10.83 -3.35
CA GLY A 530 10.89 -9.63 -3.08
C GLY A 530 10.06 -8.36 -3.02
N GLY A 531 10.72 -7.21 -3.07
CA GLY A 531 10.10 -5.88 -2.94
C GLY A 531 9.09 -5.55 -4.03
N LEU A 532 9.50 -5.64 -5.31
CA LEU A 532 8.67 -5.35 -6.48
C LEU A 532 8.21 -6.60 -7.24
N VAL A 533 8.57 -7.79 -6.77
CA VAL A 533 8.21 -9.08 -7.41
C VAL A 533 8.79 -9.23 -8.84
N THR A 534 9.76 -8.43 -9.21
CA THR A 534 10.39 -8.45 -10.54
C THR A 534 11.52 -9.46 -10.63
N THR A 535 12.23 -9.71 -9.51
CA THR A 535 13.25 -10.74 -9.43
C THR A 535 12.59 -12.09 -9.13
N PRO A 536 12.84 -13.13 -9.96
CA PRO A 536 12.28 -14.45 -9.70
C PRO A 536 12.72 -14.98 -8.33
N PRO A 537 11.81 -15.62 -7.58
CA PRO A 537 12.16 -16.24 -6.31
C PRO A 537 13.21 -17.34 -6.48
N THR A 538 14.16 -17.42 -5.56
CA THR A 538 15.15 -18.52 -5.48
C THR A 538 14.64 -19.73 -4.67
N ARG A 539 13.54 -19.52 -3.93
CA ARG A 539 12.89 -20.53 -3.08
C ARG A 539 11.51 -20.88 -3.65
N SER A 540 11.03 -22.09 -3.36
CA SER A 540 9.76 -22.60 -3.90
C SER A 540 8.58 -22.45 -2.95
N ALA A 541 8.81 -22.11 -1.67
CA ALA A 541 7.77 -21.96 -0.65
C ALA A 541 8.27 -21.12 0.52
N GLY A 542 7.34 -20.40 1.16
CA GLY A 542 7.60 -19.63 2.36
C GLY A 542 7.95 -20.50 3.56
N THR A 543 8.78 -20.00 4.42
CA THR A 543 9.42 -20.66 5.55
C THR A 543 8.87 -20.14 6.88
N VAL A 544 8.94 -20.94 7.93
CA VAL A 544 8.83 -20.50 9.33
C VAL A 544 10.18 -20.66 9.99
N PHE A 545 10.61 -19.64 10.74
CA PHE A 545 11.86 -19.69 11.50
C PHE A 545 11.65 -19.38 12.99
N ALA A 546 12.59 -19.82 13.83
CA ALA A 546 12.71 -19.43 15.22
C ALA A 546 14.06 -18.74 15.46
N TRP A 547 14.01 -17.59 16.13
CA TRP A 547 15.19 -16.77 16.46
C TRP A 547 15.28 -16.53 17.95
N ASN A 548 16.39 -16.91 18.59
CA ASN A 548 16.67 -16.59 19.99
C ASN A 548 17.26 -15.20 20.09
N VAL A 549 16.53 -14.27 20.73
CA VAL A 549 16.93 -12.86 20.81
C VAL A 549 18.19 -12.69 21.67
N ALA A 550 18.28 -13.37 22.81
CA ALA A 550 19.44 -13.25 23.70
C ALA A 550 20.70 -13.92 23.11
N ALA A 551 20.57 -15.07 22.48
CA ALA A 551 21.68 -15.77 21.84
C ALA A 551 22.04 -15.20 20.45
N LYS A 552 21.21 -14.33 19.88
CA LYS A 552 21.38 -13.70 18.55
C LYS A 552 21.56 -14.72 17.43
N GLN A 553 20.78 -15.82 17.48
CA GLN A 553 20.93 -16.90 16.51
C GLN A 553 19.59 -17.54 16.12
N LYS A 554 19.55 -18.01 14.89
CA LYS A 554 18.45 -18.83 14.39
C LYS A 554 18.54 -20.24 14.98
N LEU A 555 17.47 -20.70 15.62
CA LEU A 555 17.38 -22.03 16.21
C LEU A 555 17.02 -23.10 15.20
N TRP A 556 16.06 -22.80 14.34
CA TRP A 556 15.59 -23.68 13.28
C TRP A 556 14.82 -22.90 12.21
N GLU A 557 14.66 -23.49 11.04
CA GLU A 557 13.72 -23.09 9.99
C GLU A 557 13.06 -24.30 9.34
N THR A 558 11.84 -24.15 8.84
CA THR A 558 11.10 -25.23 8.19
C THR A 558 10.10 -24.69 7.18
N VAL A 559 9.80 -25.45 6.12
CA VAL A 559 8.72 -25.19 5.16
C VAL A 559 7.48 -25.97 5.62
N PRO A 560 6.46 -25.30 6.20
CA PRO A 560 5.30 -25.98 6.76
C PRO A 560 4.32 -26.48 5.69
N VAL A 561 4.23 -25.77 4.57
CA VAL A 561 3.31 -26.06 3.45
C VAL A 561 4.09 -25.99 2.13
N PRO A 562 4.51 -27.11 1.56
CA PRO A 562 5.23 -27.13 0.30
C PRO A 562 4.45 -26.44 -0.83
N GLY A 563 5.13 -25.60 -1.60
CA GLY A 563 4.56 -24.86 -2.74
C GLY A 563 3.71 -23.63 -2.37
N ALA A 564 3.46 -23.36 -1.09
CA ALA A 564 2.82 -22.11 -0.68
C ALA A 564 3.86 -20.96 -0.65
N ALA A 565 3.71 -19.98 -1.50
CA ALA A 565 4.68 -18.89 -1.66
C ALA A 565 4.88 -18.05 -0.38
N THR A 566 3.88 -17.98 0.49
CA THR A 566 3.90 -17.10 1.66
C THR A 566 3.27 -17.77 2.87
N VAL A 567 3.97 -17.70 4.01
CA VAL A 567 3.43 -17.85 5.36
C VAL A 567 3.07 -16.43 5.83
N SER A 568 1.82 -16.04 5.69
CA SER A 568 1.39 -14.63 5.83
C SER A 568 1.26 -14.16 7.27
N SER A 569 0.96 -15.08 8.20
CA SER A 569 0.77 -14.75 9.61
C SER A 569 1.05 -15.96 10.49
N VAL A 570 1.56 -15.72 11.70
CA VAL A 570 1.86 -16.75 12.72
C VAL A 570 1.44 -16.25 14.11
N THR A 571 1.03 -17.19 15.00
CA THR A 571 0.66 -16.89 16.38
C THR A 571 0.94 -18.10 17.30
N ILE A 572 1.18 -17.85 18.60
CA ILE A 572 1.19 -18.92 19.60
C ILE A 572 -0.24 -19.16 20.08
N GLY A 573 -0.73 -20.37 19.91
CA GLY A 573 -2.06 -20.75 20.36
C GLY A 573 -2.11 -21.07 21.86
N PRO A 574 -3.32 -21.14 22.46
CA PRO A 574 -3.51 -21.50 23.87
C PRO A 574 -3.08 -22.94 24.19
N ASP A 575 -2.90 -23.78 23.19
CA ASP A 575 -2.31 -25.13 23.30
C ASP A 575 -0.77 -25.13 23.30
N GLY A 576 -0.15 -23.95 23.24
CA GLY A 576 1.29 -23.73 23.22
C GLY A 576 1.96 -24.08 21.88
N LEU A 577 1.20 -24.44 20.84
CA LEU A 577 1.72 -24.67 19.50
C LEU A 577 1.90 -23.36 18.75
N LEU A 578 2.83 -23.36 17.81
CA LEU A 578 3.01 -22.27 16.85
C LEU A 578 2.08 -22.51 15.65
N TRP A 579 1.02 -21.74 15.59
CA TRP A 579 0.05 -21.78 14.50
C TRP A 579 0.41 -20.79 13.41
N GLY A 580 0.10 -21.13 12.17
CA GLY A 580 0.31 -20.24 11.03
C GLY A 580 -0.63 -20.53 9.87
N VAL A 581 -0.67 -19.60 8.91
CA VAL A 581 -1.46 -19.70 7.70
C VAL A 581 -0.57 -19.47 6.46
N ALA A 582 -0.70 -20.37 5.47
CA ALA A 582 0.01 -20.29 4.21
C ALA A 582 -0.96 -20.64 3.07
N GLY A 583 -1.34 -19.63 2.29
CA GLY A 583 -2.38 -19.74 1.28
C GLY A 583 -3.68 -20.29 1.89
N LYS A 584 -4.18 -21.40 1.36
CA LYS A 584 -5.42 -22.07 1.82
C LYS A 584 -5.24 -23.01 3.02
N THR A 585 -4.03 -23.11 3.56
CA THR A 585 -3.69 -24.11 4.59
C THR A 585 -3.34 -23.44 5.91
N VAL A 586 -3.96 -23.95 6.99
CA VAL A 586 -3.62 -23.63 8.38
C VAL A 586 -2.80 -24.77 8.93
N PHE A 587 -1.73 -24.47 9.63
CA PHE A 587 -0.84 -25.46 10.21
C PHE A 587 -0.47 -25.12 11.66
N ALA A 588 -0.04 -26.12 12.41
CA ALA A 588 0.56 -25.95 13.73
C ALA A 588 1.89 -26.71 13.82
N LEU A 589 2.90 -26.04 14.35
CA LEU A 589 4.25 -26.57 14.56
C LEU A 589 4.54 -26.69 16.07
N SER A 590 5.47 -27.58 16.41
CA SER A 590 6.15 -27.51 17.71
C SER A 590 7.06 -26.28 17.73
N PRO A 591 6.92 -25.34 18.68
CA PRO A 591 7.80 -24.18 18.75
C PRO A 591 9.26 -24.54 19.06
N ASP A 592 9.51 -25.70 19.67
CA ASP A 592 10.85 -26.11 20.08
C ASP A 592 11.75 -26.55 18.90
N ASN A 593 11.14 -27.10 17.83
CA ASN A 593 11.92 -27.74 16.75
C ASN A 593 11.28 -27.62 15.35
N GLY A 594 10.21 -26.84 15.19
CA GLY A 594 9.55 -26.63 13.90
C GLY A 594 8.82 -27.85 13.32
N LYS A 595 8.68 -28.95 14.06
CA LYS A 595 7.98 -30.16 13.55
C LYS A 595 6.50 -29.93 13.38
N LEU A 596 5.97 -30.27 12.21
CA LEU A 596 4.53 -30.18 11.91
C LEU A 596 3.73 -31.10 12.84
N LYS A 597 2.73 -30.54 13.51
CA LYS A 597 1.81 -31.24 14.42
C LYS A 597 0.42 -31.39 13.81
N ARG A 598 -0.06 -30.38 13.11
CA ARG A 598 -1.37 -30.34 12.48
C ARG A 598 -1.35 -29.56 11.17
N SER A 599 -2.25 -29.93 10.26
CA SER A 599 -2.46 -29.19 9.02
C SER A 599 -3.90 -29.37 8.57
N PHE A 600 -4.56 -28.28 8.15
CA PHE A 600 -5.93 -28.26 7.66
C PHE A 600 -6.00 -27.41 6.40
N THR A 601 -6.53 -27.96 5.33
CA THR A 601 -6.84 -27.18 4.11
C THR A 601 -8.28 -26.68 4.23
N LEU A 602 -8.45 -25.37 4.42
CA LEU A 602 -9.74 -24.75 4.70
C LEU A 602 -10.25 -23.87 3.54
N GLY A 603 -9.33 -23.32 2.73
CA GLY A 603 -9.64 -22.40 1.67
C GLY A 603 -9.69 -23.04 0.30
N THR A 604 -10.15 -22.24 -0.67
CA THR A 604 -10.20 -22.58 -2.09
C THR A 604 -9.19 -21.77 -2.90
N THR A 605 -8.79 -20.60 -2.41
CA THR A 605 -7.84 -19.70 -3.07
C THR A 605 -6.45 -19.77 -2.42
N THR A 606 -5.45 -19.18 -3.07
CA THR A 606 -4.11 -18.99 -2.52
C THR A 606 -3.95 -17.65 -1.80
N SER A 607 -5.06 -16.93 -1.56
CA SER A 607 -5.05 -15.63 -0.89
C SER A 607 -4.46 -15.73 0.51
N SER A 608 -3.67 -14.76 0.88
CA SER A 608 -3.09 -14.65 2.23
C SER A 608 -4.19 -14.47 3.27
N GLY A 609 -4.09 -15.18 4.39
CA GLY A 609 -4.95 -15.03 5.55
C GLY A 609 -4.18 -14.45 6.73
N ASP A 610 -4.92 -14.04 7.77
CA ASP A 610 -4.35 -13.68 9.07
C ASP A 610 -4.74 -14.74 10.11
N ILE A 611 -3.89 -14.91 11.13
CA ILE A 611 -4.14 -15.81 12.26
C ILE A 611 -3.84 -15.09 13.57
N VAL A 612 -4.77 -15.15 14.50
CA VAL A 612 -4.64 -14.55 15.84
C VAL A 612 -5.08 -15.55 16.90
N ALA A 613 -4.68 -15.32 18.13
CA ALA A 613 -5.06 -16.18 19.25
C ALA A 613 -5.58 -15.35 20.43
N THR A 614 -6.57 -15.91 21.14
CA THR A 614 -6.98 -15.54 22.49
C THR A 614 -6.48 -16.61 23.46
N SER A 615 -6.67 -16.42 24.75
CA SER A 615 -6.40 -17.48 25.75
C SER A 615 -7.24 -18.75 25.56
N GLU A 616 -8.31 -18.71 24.74
CA GLU A 616 -9.28 -19.80 24.57
C GLU A 616 -9.22 -20.51 23.23
N ALA A 617 -8.79 -19.83 22.16
CA ALA A 617 -8.79 -20.38 20.81
C ALA A 617 -7.86 -19.64 19.88
N VAL A 618 -7.59 -20.28 18.74
CA VAL A 618 -6.97 -19.66 17.57
C VAL A 618 -8.08 -19.33 16.58
N TYR A 619 -7.98 -18.14 15.97
CA TYR A 619 -8.87 -17.68 14.91
C TYR A 619 -8.07 -17.42 13.64
N VAL A 620 -8.56 -17.92 12.52
CA VAL A 620 -7.87 -17.82 11.25
C VAL A 620 -8.82 -17.34 10.15
N SER A 621 -8.39 -16.33 9.42
CA SER A 621 -9.12 -15.83 8.24
C SER A 621 -8.67 -16.60 6.99
N ILE A 622 -9.63 -17.03 6.18
CA ILE A 622 -9.38 -17.78 4.93
C ILE A 622 -10.27 -17.22 3.81
N ASP A 623 -9.71 -17.18 2.60
CA ASP A 623 -10.38 -16.73 1.37
C ASP A 623 -11.00 -15.31 1.47
N LEU A 624 -10.53 -14.48 2.43
CA LEU A 624 -11.04 -13.13 2.71
C LEU A 624 -12.56 -13.08 2.98
N LYS A 625 -13.16 -14.20 3.40
CA LYS A 625 -14.61 -14.32 3.64
C LYS A 625 -14.96 -15.14 4.88
N LYS A 626 -14.08 -16.02 5.35
CA LYS A 626 -14.39 -16.98 6.42
C LYS A 626 -13.38 -16.89 7.54
N ILE A 627 -13.86 -16.75 8.76
CA ILE A 627 -13.05 -16.85 9.98
C ILE A 627 -13.40 -18.16 10.64
N TYR A 628 -12.42 -19.01 10.83
CA TYR A 628 -12.55 -20.29 11.54
C TYR A 628 -11.99 -20.16 12.95
N ARG A 629 -12.64 -20.84 13.89
CA ARG A 629 -12.20 -21.01 15.28
C ARG A 629 -11.62 -22.40 15.47
N ILE A 630 -10.47 -22.48 16.14
CA ILE A 630 -9.79 -23.72 16.51
C ILE A 630 -9.64 -23.73 18.03
N ALA A 631 -10.44 -24.53 18.72
CA ALA A 631 -10.35 -24.70 20.17
C ALA A 631 -9.06 -25.49 20.53
N PRO A 632 -8.48 -25.31 21.74
CA PRO A 632 -7.37 -26.12 22.20
C PRO A 632 -7.78 -27.60 22.34
N GLY A 633 -6.83 -28.50 22.12
CA GLY A 633 -7.03 -29.94 22.26
C GLY A 633 -6.58 -30.75 21.04
N SER A 634 -6.11 -31.98 21.28
CA SER A 634 -5.48 -32.80 20.25
C SER A 634 -6.40 -33.26 19.11
N LYS A 635 -7.72 -33.26 19.35
CA LYS A 635 -8.76 -33.66 18.37
C LYS A 635 -9.54 -32.47 17.81
N SER A 636 -9.23 -31.24 18.19
CA SER A 636 -9.94 -30.07 17.69
C SER A 636 -9.75 -29.90 16.19
N VAL A 637 -10.84 -29.61 15.50
CA VAL A 637 -10.88 -29.26 14.07
C VAL A 637 -11.37 -27.84 13.94
N PRO A 638 -10.97 -27.12 12.88
CA PRO A 638 -11.49 -25.77 12.62
C PRO A 638 -13.01 -25.80 12.40
N THR A 639 -13.72 -24.91 13.09
CA THR A 639 -15.15 -24.69 12.90
C THR A 639 -15.39 -23.29 12.35
N LEU A 640 -16.32 -23.15 11.40
CA LEU A 640 -16.69 -21.83 10.88
C LEU A 640 -17.25 -20.98 12.02
N PHE A 641 -16.70 -19.81 12.23
CA PHE A 641 -17.05 -18.90 13.31
C PHE A 641 -17.79 -17.65 12.81
N VAL A 642 -17.26 -17.03 11.75
CA VAL A 642 -17.87 -15.88 11.07
C VAL A 642 -17.72 -16.04 9.57
N GLU A 643 -18.78 -15.74 8.83
CA GLU A 643 -18.74 -15.58 7.38
C GLU A 643 -19.06 -14.12 7.03
N HIS A 644 -18.04 -13.37 6.67
CA HIS A 644 -18.11 -11.95 6.34
C HIS A 644 -16.91 -11.58 5.48
N ALA A 645 -17.13 -10.75 4.46
CA ALA A 645 -16.01 -10.24 3.65
C ALA A 645 -15.06 -9.42 4.53
N HIS A 646 -13.75 -9.68 4.42
CA HIS A 646 -12.74 -9.01 5.23
C HIS A 646 -11.37 -8.98 4.54
N SER A 647 -10.49 -8.09 5.01
CA SER A 647 -9.11 -7.94 4.49
C SER A 647 -8.06 -8.23 5.57
N ARG A 648 -8.30 -7.85 6.83
CA ARG A 648 -7.41 -8.07 7.96
C ARG A 648 -8.17 -8.62 9.15
N LEU A 649 -7.44 -9.37 9.99
CA LEU A 649 -7.91 -9.87 11.28
C LEU A 649 -6.90 -9.47 12.36
N GLY A 650 -7.40 -8.89 13.45
CA GLY A 650 -6.66 -8.56 14.66
C GLY A 650 -7.34 -9.12 15.91
N VAL A 651 -6.76 -8.90 17.08
CA VAL A 651 -7.31 -9.31 18.37
C VAL A 651 -7.19 -8.15 19.37
N ARG A 652 -8.19 -8.05 20.27
CA ARG A 652 -8.18 -7.13 21.39
C ARG A 652 -8.67 -7.85 22.65
N GLY A 653 -7.72 -8.21 23.53
CA GLY A 653 -8.02 -9.05 24.70
C GLY A 653 -8.54 -10.44 24.31
N ASP A 654 -9.27 -11.08 25.22
CA ASP A 654 -9.72 -12.47 25.05
C ASP A 654 -11.12 -12.63 24.44
N HIS A 655 -11.88 -11.53 24.35
CA HIS A 655 -13.28 -11.58 23.94
C HIS A 655 -13.62 -10.74 22.70
N GLU A 656 -12.62 -10.16 22.07
CA GLU A 656 -12.83 -9.33 20.89
C GLU A 656 -11.83 -9.65 19.78
N LEU A 657 -12.35 -9.82 18.58
CA LEU A 657 -11.55 -9.78 17.35
C LEU A 657 -11.80 -8.46 16.63
N LEU A 658 -10.82 -8.03 15.86
CA LEU A 658 -10.91 -6.87 14.98
C LEU A 658 -10.87 -7.36 13.54
N MET A 659 -11.76 -6.84 12.73
CA MET A 659 -11.86 -7.21 11.32
C MET A 659 -11.95 -5.96 10.47
N THR A 660 -11.30 -5.94 9.32
CA THR A 660 -11.43 -4.85 8.35
C THR A 660 -11.95 -5.37 7.01
N ASN A 661 -12.67 -4.53 6.25
CA ASN A 661 -13.03 -4.82 4.86
C ASN A 661 -12.83 -3.55 4.03
N GLY A 662 -11.69 -3.47 3.33
CA GLY A 662 -11.27 -2.23 2.70
C GLY A 662 -11.18 -1.09 3.72
N PRO A 663 -12.00 -0.04 3.63
CA PRO A 663 -12.02 1.07 4.59
C PRO A 663 -12.86 0.82 5.85
N ASP A 664 -13.69 -0.22 5.86
CA ASP A 664 -14.61 -0.51 6.95
C ASP A 664 -13.92 -1.26 8.09
N LEU A 665 -14.14 -0.83 9.33
CA LEU A 665 -13.66 -1.45 10.56
C LEU A 665 -14.81 -2.10 11.31
N PHE A 666 -14.59 -3.30 11.83
CA PHE A 666 -15.55 -4.07 12.63
C PHE A 666 -14.88 -4.62 13.88
N ARG A 667 -15.68 -4.74 14.95
CA ARG A 667 -15.38 -5.54 16.12
C ARG A 667 -16.23 -6.81 16.07
N ILE A 668 -15.68 -7.93 16.49
CA ILE A 668 -16.40 -9.19 16.64
C ILE A 668 -16.36 -9.55 18.12
N ASP A 669 -17.51 -9.45 18.78
CA ASP A 669 -17.67 -9.82 20.19
C ASP A 669 -17.84 -11.33 20.31
N ILE A 670 -17.01 -11.98 21.15
CA ILE A 670 -17.03 -13.41 21.43
C ILE A 670 -17.85 -13.62 22.70
N SER A 671 -19.06 -14.15 22.57
CA SER A 671 -19.94 -14.49 23.69
C SER A 671 -19.87 -15.98 23.99
N ARG A 672 -19.84 -16.36 25.28
CA ARG A 672 -19.90 -17.75 25.75
C ARG A 672 -21.33 -18.25 25.85
#